data_8b6711ebd1e1ede5625921875c9f28c5
#
_entry.id   8b6711ebd1e1ede5625921875c9f28c5
#
_cell.length_a   1.000
_cell.length_b   1.000
_cell.length_c   1.000
_cell.angle_alpha   90.00
_cell.angle_beta   90.00
_cell.angle_gamma   90.00
#
_symmetry.space_group_name_H-M   'P 1'
#
loop_
_entity.id
_entity.type
_entity.pdbx_description
1 polymer ?
#
loop_
_entity_poly.entity_id
_entity_poly.type
_entity_poly.pdbx_seq_one_letter_code
_entity_poly.pdbx_strand_id
1 'polypeptide(L)'
;MVDMTENEDRRAVIKSKLRQNFDGKIVRKDLTKKIKEGANVPVYVLEFLLGQYCSSDDPDIIEEGVENVKRILADNFVRPDEAQKILSALRQRGSYTVIDKITVNLNIKRDFYEAEFSNLGLKNIPIDEEYPAKFDRLLCGGIWCIVQLDYEYMEEDRNGTPISIRKLTPIQMPHVDIEELKQGRKAFTQDEWMDVLLRSIGMEPDTLTYREKWLLLIRMIPLVENNFNLCELGPRSTGKSHLYKEISPNSILVSGGQTTVANLFYNMGRKTVGLVGLWDCVAFDEVAGIRFKDKDGIQIMKDYMASGSFARGKEEKAASASMVFVGNINQSVDVLLKTSSLFDPFPPEMGTDTAFLDRIHCYLPGWEIPKFRPEHFTDDYGFITDYLAEFIRELRKEQYGDALDKYFRLGTNLNQRDTIAVRKMVGGLLKLVYPDGEFSKEQLEEILKLALEMRRRVKEQLKKLGGMEFYDVNFSYIDKDSFEEYYVSVPEQGGGKLIPEGMCNPGQVYTVSQGKSGMIGVFRLESQMLPGNGKFERTGIGSEREAREATNTAFNFLKANAGHISGTISTTTKDYIVNYQDLQGIGMTSKLALPTLIALASIALNKPTVSSLAVLGEISIAGTMIKVDELANALQVCLDSGAKKVLLPITSASDLGTVPSELIGCFNLIFYQSAEDAVFKALGVE
;
A
#
# COMPACT_ATOMS: atom_id res chain seq x y z
N MET A 1 26.60 -1.89 -22.63
CA MET A 1 27.97 -1.67 -22.12
C MET A 1 28.11 -0.36 -21.35
N VAL A 2 27.51 0.75 -21.80
CA VAL A 2 27.54 2.04 -21.07
C VAL A 2 26.74 1.96 -19.76
N ASP A 3 25.58 1.31 -19.75
CA ASP A 3 24.73 1.14 -18.55
C ASP A 3 25.36 0.29 -17.43
N MET A 4 26.20 -0.67 -17.76
CA MET A 4 26.82 -1.54 -16.74
C MET A 4 27.95 -0.83 -15.98
N THR A 5 28.71 0.03 -16.66
CA THR A 5 29.80 0.80 -16.03
C THR A 5 29.28 1.92 -15.13
N GLU A 6 28.19 2.60 -15.49
CA GLU A 6 27.56 3.64 -14.64
C GLU A 6 26.98 3.04 -13.35
N ASN A 7 26.37 1.85 -13.43
CA ASN A 7 25.83 1.16 -12.24
C ASN A 7 26.96 0.66 -11.31
N GLU A 8 28.07 0.15 -11.86
CA GLU A 8 29.22 -0.25 -11.07
C GLU A 8 29.88 0.92 -10.34
N ASP A 9 30.03 2.06 -11.02
CA ASP A 9 30.56 3.28 -10.42
C ASP A 9 29.64 3.82 -9.31
N ARG A 10 28.32 3.80 -9.52
CA ARG A 10 27.34 4.20 -8.52
C ARG A 10 27.37 3.30 -7.27
N ARG A 11 27.47 1.98 -7.44
CA ARG A 11 27.62 1.02 -6.34
C ARG A 11 28.89 1.30 -5.53
N ALA A 12 30.01 1.55 -6.19
CA ALA A 12 31.28 1.88 -5.54
C ALA A 12 31.17 3.17 -4.72
N VAL A 13 30.49 4.19 -5.23
CA VAL A 13 30.26 5.46 -4.52
C VAL A 13 29.40 5.23 -3.28
N ILE A 14 28.27 4.54 -3.39
CA ILE A 14 27.38 4.22 -2.26
C ILE A 14 28.13 3.42 -1.19
N LYS A 15 28.91 2.42 -1.57
CA LYS A 15 29.74 1.61 -0.67
C LYS A 15 30.75 2.47 0.10
N SER A 16 31.44 3.37 -0.60
CA SER A 16 32.40 4.29 0.03
C SER A 16 31.70 5.21 1.06
N LYS A 17 30.58 5.80 0.71
CA LYS A 17 29.77 6.64 1.61
C LYS A 17 29.28 5.87 2.84
N LEU A 18 28.81 4.62 2.65
CA LEU A 18 28.37 3.76 3.75
C LEU A 18 29.50 3.47 4.73
N ARG A 19 30.70 3.16 4.25
CA ARG A 19 31.87 2.91 5.10
C ARG A 19 32.32 4.16 5.86
N GLN A 20 32.27 5.31 5.22
CA GLN A 20 32.66 6.58 5.86
C GLN A 20 31.71 7.04 6.95
N ASN A 21 30.40 6.83 6.80
CA ASN A 21 29.38 7.39 7.66
C ASN A 21 28.74 6.36 8.61
N PHE A 22 28.85 5.05 8.30
CA PHE A 22 28.16 3.97 9.02
C PHE A 22 29.06 2.77 9.27
N ASP A 23 30.32 3.01 9.64
CA ASP A 23 31.26 1.94 9.95
C ASP A 23 30.74 1.05 11.09
N GLY A 24 30.92 -0.27 10.95
CA GLY A 24 30.41 -1.27 11.91
C GLY A 24 28.90 -1.47 11.93
N LYS A 25 28.13 -0.76 11.06
CA LYS A 25 26.65 -0.84 10.97
C LYS A 25 26.17 -1.43 9.64
N ILE A 26 27.08 -1.83 8.79
CA ILE A 26 26.82 -2.37 7.45
C ILE A 26 27.34 -3.79 7.31
N VAL A 27 26.71 -4.54 6.41
CA VAL A 27 27.07 -5.93 6.11
C VAL A 27 26.81 -6.23 4.63
N ARG A 28 27.61 -7.11 4.07
CA ARG A 28 27.36 -7.69 2.74
C ARG A 28 26.24 -8.72 2.80
N LYS A 29 25.18 -8.50 2.04
CA LYS A 29 23.93 -9.30 2.14
C LYS A 29 24.04 -10.72 1.59
N ASP A 30 25.00 -11.00 0.67
CA ASP A 30 25.24 -12.36 0.17
C ASP A 30 25.79 -13.31 1.24
N LEU A 31 26.48 -12.78 2.27
CA LEU A 31 27.11 -13.61 3.29
C LEU A 31 26.10 -14.37 4.15
N THR A 32 24.91 -13.79 4.36
CA THR A 32 23.83 -14.47 5.11
C THR A 32 23.34 -15.73 4.42
N LYS A 33 23.34 -15.75 3.08
CA LYS A 33 22.95 -16.92 2.30
C LYS A 33 23.92 -18.11 2.53
N LYS A 34 25.22 -17.83 2.72
CA LYS A 34 26.26 -18.86 2.96
C LYS A 34 26.13 -19.55 4.33
N ILE A 35 25.42 -18.94 5.27
CA ILE A 35 25.25 -19.49 6.64
C ILE A 35 23.85 -20.05 6.85
N LYS A 36 22.82 -19.53 6.16
CA LYS A 36 21.41 -19.88 6.39
C LYS A 36 21.08 -21.36 6.12
N GLU A 37 21.90 -22.06 5.37
CA GLU A 37 21.76 -23.49 5.15
C GLU A 37 22.15 -24.27 6.42
N GLY A 38 21.18 -24.47 7.32
CA GLY A 38 21.29 -25.33 8.51
C GLY A 38 21.18 -24.67 9.88
N ALA A 39 21.03 -23.36 9.98
CA ALA A 39 20.85 -22.67 11.25
C ALA A 39 19.48 -21.98 11.36
N ASN A 40 18.68 -22.33 12.38
CA ASN A 40 17.42 -21.63 12.72
C ASN A 40 17.66 -20.30 13.47
N VAL A 41 18.68 -19.57 13.08
CA VAL A 41 19.06 -18.29 13.68
C VAL A 41 18.39 -17.15 12.92
N PRO A 42 17.80 -16.14 13.59
CA PRO A 42 17.24 -14.99 12.92
C PRO A 42 18.27 -14.24 12.06
N VAL A 43 17.84 -13.75 10.89
CA VAL A 43 18.74 -13.06 9.93
C VAL A 43 19.48 -11.89 10.58
N TYR A 44 18.79 -11.11 11.40
CA TYR A 44 19.39 -9.94 12.06
C TYR A 44 20.52 -10.29 13.05
N VAL A 45 20.47 -11.48 13.67
CA VAL A 45 21.57 -11.99 14.51
C VAL A 45 22.74 -12.44 13.66
N LEU A 46 22.47 -13.15 12.55
CA LEU A 46 23.51 -13.57 11.60
C LEU A 46 24.23 -12.36 11.02
N GLU A 47 23.52 -11.37 10.57
CA GLU A 47 24.09 -10.16 9.98
C GLU A 47 24.93 -9.36 10.97
N PHE A 48 24.51 -9.32 12.24
CA PHE A 48 25.30 -8.66 13.28
C PHE A 48 26.67 -9.34 13.48
N LEU A 49 26.68 -10.67 13.58
CA LEU A 49 27.91 -11.44 13.70
C LEU A 49 28.79 -11.31 12.44
N LEU A 50 28.19 -11.40 11.26
CA LEU A 50 28.91 -11.23 9.99
C LEU A 50 29.47 -9.81 9.85
N GLY A 51 28.76 -8.79 10.28
CA GLY A 51 29.26 -7.42 10.29
C GLY A 51 30.50 -7.23 11.17
N GLN A 52 30.59 -7.99 12.28
CA GLN A 52 31.77 -7.97 13.15
C GLN A 52 32.95 -8.75 12.59
N TYR A 53 32.74 -9.92 12.03
CA TYR A 53 33.81 -10.83 11.60
C TYR A 53 34.19 -10.70 10.13
N CYS A 54 33.34 -10.10 9.29
CA CYS A 54 33.54 -9.97 7.83
C CYS A 54 33.54 -8.50 7.38
N SER A 55 34.18 -7.61 8.12
CA SER A 55 34.22 -6.17 7.82
C SER A 55 35.21 -5.81 6.68
N SER A 56 36.11 -6.71 6.29
CA SER A 56 37.06 -6.52 5.20
C SER A 56 36.46 -6.86 3.83
N ASP A 57 37.07 -6.33 2.75
CA ASP A 57 36.79 -6.73 1.37
C ASP A 57 37.70 -7.87 0.88
N ASP A 58 38.71 -8.23 1.66
CA ASP A 58 39.63 -9.30 1.33
C ASP A 58 38.90 -10.66 1.35
N PRO A 59 38.87 -11.40 0.25
CA PRO A 59 38.17 -12.68 0.17
C PRO A 59 38.61 -13.70 1.21
N ASP A 60 39.90 -13.74 1.53
CA ASP A 60 40.47 -14.69 2.49
C ASP A 60 40.00 -14.38 3.91
N ILE A 61 39.99 -13.09 4.28
CA ILE A 61 39.48 -12.62 5.59
C ILE A 61 37.98 -12.86 5.71
N ILE A 62 37.22 -12.66 4.62
CA ILE A 62 35.79 -12.94 4.60
C ILE A 62 35.53 -14.43 4.80
N GLU A 63 36.25 -15.31 4.12
CA GLU A 63 36.08 -16.76 4.24
C GLU A 63 36.39 -17.23 5.67
N GLU A 64 37.48 -16.76 6.27
CA GLU A 64 37.82 -17.03 7.67
C GLU A 64 36.74 -16.49 8.62
N GLY A 65 36.23 -15.28 8.38
CA GLY A 65 35.14 -14.67 9.15
C GLY A 65 33.86 -15.49 9.11
N VAL A 66 33.44 -15.93 7.92
CA VAL A 66 32.26 -16.79 7.74
C VAL A 66 32.40 -18.12 8.47
N GLU A 67 33.59 -18.77 8.39
CA GLU A 67 33.84 -20.03 9.10
C GLU A 67 33.86 -19.82 10.62
N ASN A 68 34.37 -18.69 11.13
CA ASN A 68 34.32 -18.33 12.53
C ASN A 68 32.87 -18.16 13.01
N VAL A 69 32.03 -17.46 12.24
CA VAL A 69 30.61 -17.29 12.60
C VAL A 69 29.87 -18.63 12.59
N LYS A 70 30.11 -19.50 11.60
CA LYS A 70 29.53 -20.85 11.55
C LYS A 70 29.92 -21.66 12.80
N ARG A 71 31.19 -21.62 13.22
CA ARG A 71 31.67 -22.31 14.41
C ARG A 71 31.02 -21.77 15.68
N ILE A 72 30.98 -20.43 15.84
CA ILE A 72 30.34 -19.79 16.99
C ILE A 72 28.87 -20.23 17.12
N LEU A 73 28.15 -20.28 16.00
CA LEU A 73 26.75 -20.69 16.00
C LEU A 73 26.59 -22.19 16.27
N ALA A 74 27.43 -23.03 15.65
CA ALA A 74 27.37 -24.48 15.83
C ALA A 74 27.64 -24.90 17.29
N ASP A 75 28.60 -24.23 17.93
CA ASP A 75 29.05 -24.58 19.28
C ASP A 75 28.12 -24.01 20.38
N ASN A 76 27.49 -22.86 20.15
CA ASN A 76 26.87 -22.10 21.24
C ASN A 76 25.36 -21.83 21.03
N PHE A 77 24.80 -21.95 19.80
CA PHE A 77 23.39 -21.67 19.58
C PHE A 77 22.50 -22.71 20.24
N VAL A 78 21.60 -22.24 21.10
CA VAL A 78 20.66 -23.13 21.81
C VAL A 78 19.47 -23.46 20.92
N ARG A 79 19.28 -24.73 20.62
CA ARG A 79 18.02 -25.24 20.08
C ARG A 79 17.11 -25.70 21.21
N PRO A 80 15.81 -25.37 21.16
CA PRO A 80 14.90 -25.74 22.25
C PRO A 80 14.85 -27.25 22.54
N ASP A 81 15.03 -28.10 21.54
CA ASP A 81 15.10 -29.55 21.65
C ASP A 81 16.39 -30.07 22.29
N GLU A 82 17.48 -29.28 22.26
CA GLU A 82 18.77 -29.62 22.86
C GLU A 82 18.98 -29.00 24.25
N ALA A 83 18.03 -28.24 24.79
CA ALA A 83 18.17 -27.52 26.06
C ALA A 83 18.63 -28.43 27.21
N GLN A 84 18.04 -29.62 27.37
CA GLN A 84 18.41 -30.56 28.45
C GLN A 84 19.83 -31.13 28.28
N LYS A 85 20.29 -31.31 27.04
CA LYS A 85 21.65 -31.74 26.74
C LYS A 85 22.68 -30.67 27.16
N ILE A 86 22.36 -29.41 26.86
CA ILE A 86 23.20 -28.25 27.23
C ILE A 86 23.25 -28.09 28.74
N LEU A 87 22.12 -28.19 29.45
CA LEU A 87 22.06 -28.12 30.91
C LEU A 87 22.87 -29.26 31.58
N SER A 88 22.82 -30.47 31.02
CA SER A 88 23.63 -31.58 31.47
C SER A 88 25.12 -31.33 31.26
N ALA A 89 25.49 -30.77 30.09
CA ALA A 89 26.89 -30.40 29.80
C ALA A 89 27.38 -29.27 30.71
N LEU A 90 26.54 -28.27 31.00
CA LEU A 90 26.84 -27.18 31.94
C LEU A 90 27.14 -27.74 33.33
N ARG A 91 26.30 -28.65 33.84
CA ARG A 91 26.51 -29.33 35.14
C ARG A 91 27.83 -30.09 35.18
N GLN A 92 28.16 -30.84 34.10
CA GLN A 92 29.36 -31.67 34.05
C GLN A 92 30.64 -30.87 33.93
N ARG A 93 30.60 -29.77 33.17
CA ARG A 93 31.81 -28.94 32.87
C ARG A 93 32.01 -27.78 33.84
N GLY A 94 30.99 -27.45 34.64
CA GLY A 94 30.98 -26.30 35.54
C GLY A 94 30.75 -24.94 34.83
N SER A 95 31.02 -24.87 33.54
CA SER A 95 30.72 -23.67 32.73
C SER A 95 30.36 -24.04 31.30
N TYR A 96 29.51 -23.20 30.67
CA TYR A 96 29.10 -23.36 29.27
C TYR A 96 28.74 -22.02 28.67
N THR A 97 29.08 -21.80 27.39
CA THR A 97 28.68 -20.60 26.63
C THR A 97 27.49 -20.91 25.77
N VAL A 98 26.46 -20.08 25.82
CA VAL A 98 25.22 -20.22 25.06
C VAL A 98 24.90 -18.97 24.27
N ILE A 99 24.24 -19.13 23.13
CA ILE A 99 23.58 -18.06 22.38
C ILE A 99 22.09 -18.24 22.53
N ASP A 100 21.43 -17.31 23.22
CA ASP A 100 19.98 -17.34 23.44
C ASP A 100 19.42 -15.91 23.52
N LYS A 101 18.10 -15.79 23.39
CA LYS A 101 17.40 -14.54 23.64
C LYS A 101 17.12 -14.40 25.13
N ILE A 102 17.66 -13.32 25.71
CA ILE A 102 17.57 -13.04 27.16
C ILE A 102 16.58 -11.92 27.40
N THR A 103 15.64 -12.15 28.31
CA THR A 103 14.71 -11.14 28.82
C THR A 103 14.94 -10.98 30.31
N VAL A 104 14.89 -9.75 30.80
CA VAL A 104 15.13 -9.44 32.22
C VAL A 104 13.89 -8.80 32.83
N ASN A 105 13.54 -9.25 34.02
CA ASN A 105 12.44 -8.71 34.80
C ASN A 105 12.92 -8.30 36.19
N LEU A 106 12.38 -7.22 36.73
CA LEU A 106 12.62 -6.83 38.11
C LEU A 106 11.70 -7.62 39.05
N ASN A 107 12.29 -8.44 39.93
CA ASN A 107 11.54 -9.08 40.99
C ASN A 107 11.35 -8.08 42.16
N ILE A 108 10.22 -7.38 42.18
CA ILE A 108 9.89 -6.34 43.17
C ILE A 108 9.90 -6.87 44.61
N LYS A 109 9.60 -8.15 44.82
CA LYS A 109 9.55 -8.74 46.19
C LYS A 109 10.93 -8.98 46.78
N ARG A 110 11.90 -9.28 45.92
CA ARG A 110 13.26 -9.63 46.30
C ARG A 110 14.28 -8.52 46.01
N ASP A 111 13.82 -7.46 45.31
CA ASP A 111 14.60 -6.27 44.90
C ASP A 111 15.87 -6.59 44.11
N PHE A 112 15.74 -7.53 43.14
CA PHE A 112 16.81 -7.84 42.19
C PHE A 112 16.27 -8.22 40.81
N TYR A 113 17.14 -8.17 39.79
CA TYR A 113 16.83 -8.52 38.43
C TYR A 113 16.97 -10.02 38.16
N GLU A 114 16.03 -10.59 37.43
CA GLU A 114 15.99 -12.00 37.04
C GLU A 114 15.95 -12.11 35.52
N ALA A 115 16.86 -12.93 34.96
CA ALA A 115 16.93 -13.24 33.55
C ALA A 115 16.13 -14.50 33.20
N GLU A 116 15.49 -14.47 32.04
CA GLU A 116 14.84 -15.61 31.41
C GLU A 116 15.50 -15.91 30.06
N PHE A 117 15.77 -17.19 29.78
CA PHE A 117 16.36 -17.68 28.55
C PHE A 117 15.26 -18.32 27.69
N SER A 118 15.06 -17.81 26.50
CA SER A 118 13.91 -18.20 25.66
C SER A 118 13.99 -19.64 25.14
N ASN A 119 15.16 -20.05 24.62
CA ASN A 119 15.36 -21.38 24.03
C ASN A 119 15.84 -22.39 25.07
N LEU A 120 16.71 -21.99 25.99
CA LEU A 120 17.21 -22.85 27.07
C LEU A 120 16.12 -23.15 28.13
N GLY A 121 15.07 -22.30 28.18
CA GLY A 121 13.94 -22.49 29.07
C GLY A 121 14.23 -22.20 30.55
N LEU A 122 15.38 -21.58 30.86
CA LEU A 122 15.73 -21.15 32.21
C LEU A 122 14.95 -19.89 32.58
N LYS A 123 14.52 -19.86 33.86
CA LYS A 123 13.81 -18.70 34.44
C LYS A 123 14.38 -18.35 35.79
N ASN A 124 14.18 -17.10 36.19
CA ASN A 124 14.56 -16.56 37.48
C ASN A 124 16.07 -16.71 37.76
N ILE A 125 16.91 -16.55 36.74
CA ILE A 125 18.36 -16.53 36.89
C ILE A 125 18.80 -15.14 37.37
N PRO A 126 19.45 -15.01 38.52
CA PRO A 126 19.95 -13.71 38.97
C PRO A 126 20.93 -13.08 37.95
N ILE A 127 20.74 -11.80 37.68
CA ILE A 127 21.59 -11.03 36.80
C ILE A 127 21.99 -9.72 37.45
N ASP A 128 23.23 -9.32 37.22
CA ASP A 128 23.78 -8.07 37.74
C ASP A 128 23.03 -6.86 37.18
N GLU A 129 22.74 -5.87 38.02
CA GLU A 129 22.03 -4.64 37.68
C GLU A 129 22.75 -3.78 36.64
N GLU A 130 24.07 -3.96 36.45
CA GLU A 130 24.84 -3.27 35.43
C GLU A 130 24.36 -3.61 34.00
N TYR A 131 23.89 -4.86 33.76
CA TYR A 131 23.43 -5.29 32.44
C TYR A 131 22.14 -4.61 32.00
N PRO A 132 21.05 -4.63 32.79
CA PRO A 132 19.83 -3.92 32.38
C PRO A 132 20.01 -2.39 32.41
N ALA A 133 20.91 -1.85 33.22
CA ALA A 133 21.26 -0.42 33.20
C ALA A 133 22.00 -0.02 31.92
N LYS A 134 22.83 -0.89 31.37
CA LYS A 134 23.60 -0.68 30.16
C LYS A 134 22.81 -1.04 28.90
N PHE A 135 21.92 -2.01 28.98
CA PHE A 135 21.17 -2.59 27.85
C PHE A 135 19.68 -2.63 28.19
N ASP A 136 19.02 -1.49 28.04
CA ASP A 136 17.59 -1.31 28.38
C ASP A 136 16.65 -2.25 27.60
N ARG A 137 17.06 -2.72 26.41
CA ARG A 137 16.33 -3.74 25.63
C ARG A 137 16.16 -5.07 26.39
N LEU A 138 17.01 -5.39 27.35
CA LEU A 138 16.83 -6.55 28.22
C LEU A 138 15.48 -6.48 28.97
N LEU A 139 15.05 -5.26 29.36
CA LEU A 139 13.78 -4.99 30.04
C LEU A 139 12.60 -4.83 29.07
N CYS A 140 12.87 -4.61 27.77
CA CYS A 140 11.87 -4.28 26.77
C CYS A 140 11.78 -5.33 25.65
N GLY A 141 11.38 -6.57 25.97
CA GLY A 141 11.19 -7.64 24.99
C GLY A 141 12.40 -8.54 24.72
N GLY A 142 13.53 -8.25 25.35
CA GLY A 142 14.73 -9.10 25.33
C GLY A 142 15.64 -8.86 24.12
N ILE A 143 16.88 -9.35 24.26
CA ILE A 143 17.96 -9.20 23.28
C ILE A 143 18.71 -10.53 23.13
N TRP A 144 19.18 -10.82 21.93
CA TRP A 144 20.05 -11.97 21.71
C TRP A 144 21.44 -11.71 22.24
N CYS A 145 21.97 -12.65 23.02
CA CYS A 145 23.25 -12.53 23.71
C CYS A 145 24.08 -13.81 23.58
N ILE A 146 25.39 -13.64 23.61
CA ILE A 146 26.32 -14.69 23.98
C ILE A 146 26.46 -14.61 25.50
N VAL A 147 26.10 -15.68 26.19
CA VAL A 147 26.10 -15.73 27.66
C VAL A 147 26.99 -16.87 28.14
N GLN A 148 27.92 -16.56 28.98
CA GLN A 148 28.73 -17.54 29.70
C GLN A 148 28.03 -17.84 31.02
N LEU A 149 27.59 -19.09 31.18
CA LEU A 149 26.94 -19.61 32.36
C LEU A 149 27.94 -20.40 33.21
N ASP A 150 27.81 -20.29 34.51
CA ASP A 150 28.49 -21.13 35.50
C ASP A 150 27.47 -21.97 36.26
N TYR A 151 27.94 -23.13 36.70
CA TYR A 151 27.14 -24.06 37.49
C TYR A 151 27.87 -24.35 38.82
N GLU A 152 27.27 -23.92 39.92
CA GLU A 152 27.77 -24.16 41.27
C GLU A 152 26.62 -24.58 42.15
N TYR A 153 26.62 -25.85 42.57
CA TYR A 153 25.58 -26.40 43.44
C TYR A 153 26.02 -26.31 44.89
N MET A 154 25.29 -25.55 45.72
CA MET A 154 25.49 -25.41 47.15
C MET A 154 24.43 -26.23 47.92
N GLU A 155 24.83 -27.24 48.68
CA GLU A 155 23.90 -28.04 49.46
C GLU A 155 23.14 -27.26 50.55
N GLU A 156 23.73 -26.14 51.00
CA GLU A 156 23.17 -25.27 52.04
C GLU A 156 22.06 -24.37 51.54
N ASP A 157 22.06 -24.01 50.27
CA ASP A 157 21.03 -23.15 49.62
C ASP A 157 20.17 -23.97 48.64
N ARG A 158 19.31 -24.83 49.19
CA ARG A 158 18.38 -25.66 48.39
C ARG A 158 17.33 -24.88 47.60
N ASN A 159 17.12 -23.60 47.92
CA ASN A 159 16.15 -22.72 47.23
C ASN A 159 16.82 -21.79 46.23
N GLY A 160 18.17 -21.74 46.17
CA GLY A 160 18.92 -20.98 45.20
C GLY A 160 19.05 -21.67 43.83
N THR A 161 19.26 -20.92 42.81
CA THR A 161 19.54 -21.42 41.47
C THR A 161 21.01 -21.75 41.34
N PRO A 162 21.42 -22.99 41.01
CA PRO A 162 22.83 -23.35 40.86
C PRO A 162 23.49 -22.75 39.63
N ILE A 163 22.78 -21.97 38.83
CA ILE A 163 23.25 -21.37 37.59
C ILE A 163 23.37 -19.86 37.81
N SER A 164 24.51 -19.31 37.41
CA SER A 164 24.79 -17.88 37.41
C SER A 164 25.33 -17.40 36.07
N ILE A 165 25.14 -16.11 35.80
CA ILE A 165 25.67 -15.46 34.58
C ILE A 165 27.02 -14.88 34.91
N ARG A 166 28.10 -15.43 34.31
CA ARG A 166 29.44 -14.90 34.44
C ARG A 166 29.66 -13.69 33.54
N LYS A 167 29.20 -13.78 32.30
CA LYS A 167 29.36 -12.72 31.27
C LYS A 167 28.20 -12.76 30.28
N LEU A 168 27.70 -11.57 29.94
CA LEU A 168 26.68 -11.39 28.92
C LEU A 168 27.20 -10.38 27.88
N THR A 169 27.17 -10.78 26.61
CA THR A 169 27.59 -9.93 25.48
C THR A 169 26.47 -9.91 24.46
N PRO A 170 25.82 -8.76 24.23
CA PRO A 170 24.79 -8.64 23.20
C PRO A 170 25.35 -8.93 21.80
N ILE A 171 24.55 -9.62 20.99
CA ILE A 171 24.78 -9.85 19.55
C ILE A 171 23.67 -9.21 18.71
N GLN A 172 23.19 -8.10 19.21
CA GLN A 172 22.31 -7.15 18.56
C GLN A 172 22.73 -5.74 18.98
N MET A 173 22.27 -4.72 18.23
CA MET A 173 22.54 -3.33 18.57
C MET A 173 21.88 -2.99 19.92
N PRO A 174 22.66 -2.64 20.94
CA PRO A 174 22.09 -2.31 22.25
C PRO A 174 21.46 -0.92 22.30
N HIS A 175 21.92 -0.02 21.44
CA HIS A 175 21.46 1.37 21.33
C HIS A 175 21.77 1.90 19.93
N VAL A 176 20.94 2.81 19.42
CA VAL A 176 21.15 3.54 18.16
C VAL A 176 21.13 5.03 18.45
N ASP A 177 22.16 5.73 17.99
CA ASP A 177 22.21 7.18 18.00
C ASP A 177 21.49 7.72 16.75
N ILE A 178 20.32 8.31 16.94
CA ILE A 178 19.49 8.84 15.84
C ILE A 178 20.14 10.08 15.19
N GLU A 179 20.91 10.87 15.96
CA GLU A 179 21.58 12.04 15.41
C GLU A 179 22.73 11.63 14.48
N GLU A 180 23.43 10.55 14.78
CA GLU A 180 24.42 9.97 13.86
C GLU A 180 23.79 9.52 12.55
N LEU A 181 22.60 8.87 12.62
CA LEU A 181 21.83 8.50 11.44
C LEU A 181 21.49 9.73 10.58
N LYS A 182 20.94 10.80 11.21
CA LYS A 182 20.57 12.03 10.54
C LYS A 182 21.77 12.72 9.87
N GLN A 183 22.91 12.74 10.52
CA GLN A 183 24.14 13.30 9.94
C GLN A 183 24.65 12.42 8.78
N GLY A 184 24.70 11.11 8.97
CA GLY A 184 25.15 10.20 7.92
C GLY A 184 24.26 10.24 6.68
N ARG A 185 22.93 10.43 6.84
CA ARG A 185 21.96 10.58 5.74
C ARG A 185 22.34 11.70 4.79
N LYS A 186 22.86 12.83 5.29
CA LYS A 186 23.21 14.01 4.48
C LYS A 186 24.28 13.76 3.41
N ALA A 187 25.05 12.69 3.53
CA ALA A 187 26.05 12.30 2.54
C ALA A 187 25.45 11.68 1.27
N PHE A 188 24.17 11.33 1.29
CA PHE A 188 23.51 10.59 0.22
C PHE A 188 22.48 11.46 -0.50
N THR A 189 22.36 11.27 -1.82
CA THR A 189 21.18 11.75 -2.55
C THR A 189 19.94 10.95 -2.18
N GLN A 190 18.76 11.38 -2.60
CA GLN A 190 17.51 10.63 -2.39
C GLN A 190 17.62 9.22 -2.95
N ASP A 191 18.02 9.10 -4.22
CA ASP A 191 18.09 7.81 -4.92
C ASP A 191 19.12 6.86 -4.31
N GLU A 192 20.29 7.39 -3.92
CA GLU A 192 21.31 6.60 -3.22
C GLU A 192 20.79 6.08 -1.88
N TRP A 193 20.07 6.93 -1.13
CA TRP A 193 19.52 6.53 0.18
C TRP A 193 18.39 5.52 0.04
N MET A 194 17.50 5.68 -0.95
CA MET A 194 16.49 4.68 -1.26
C MET A 194 17.14 3.33 -1.60
N ASP A 195 18.21 3.35 -2.40
CA ASP A 195 18.96 2.12 -2.74
C ASP A 195 19.59 1.48 -1.50
N VAL A 196 20.14 2.27 -0.58
CA VAL A 196 20.67 1.76 0.72
C VAL A 196 19.57 1.09 1.55
N LEU A 197 18.40 1.72 1.68
CA LEU A 197 17.27 1.13 2.42
C LEU A 197 16.80 -0.18 1.78
N LEU A 198 16.69 -0.23 0.45
CA LEU A 198 16.28 -1.43 -0.27
C LEU A 198 17.32 -2.56 -0.15
N ARG A 199 18.61 -2.27 -0.28
CA ARG A 199 19.68 -3.23 -0.03
C ARG A 199 19.65 -3.73 1.41
N SER A 200 19.33 -2.86 2.36
CA SER A 200 19.25 -3.24 3.77
C SER A 200 18.17 -4.29 4.06
N ILE A 201 17.08 -4.28 3.30
CA ILE A 201 16.05 -5.32 3.35
C ILE A 201 16.31 -6.50 2.39
N GLY A 202 17.49 -6.54 1.76
CA GLY A 202 17.95 -7.64 0.91
C GLY A 202 17.58 -7.53 -0.56
N MET A 203 17.03 -6.40 -1.02
CA MET A 203 16.62 -6.19 -2.41
C MET A 203 17.72 -5.55 -3.26
N GLU A 204 17.80 -5.92 -4.54
CA GLU A 204 18.70 -5.28 -5.49
C GLU A 204 17.98 -4.14 -6.24
N PRO A 205 18.28 -2.87 -5.91
CA PRO A 205 17.54 -1.73 -6.47
C PRO A 205 17.77 -1.53 -7.96
N ASP A 206 18.88 -2.01 -8.55
CA ASP A 206 19.18 -1.86 -9.98
C ASP A 206 18.25 -2.69 -10.86
N THR A 207 17.55 -3.69 -10.29
CA THR A 207 16.56 -4.52 -10.98
C THR A 207 15.14 -3.99 -10.86
N LEU A 208 14.93 -2.90 -10.13
CA LEU A 208 13.64 -2.34 -9.82
C LEU A 208 13.42 -1.01 -10.55
N THR A 209 12.21 -0.81 -11.04
CA THR A 209 11.78 0.50 -11.53
C THR A 209 11.67 1.51 -10.37
N TYR A 210 11.72 2.80 -10.69
CA TYR A 210 11.59 3.86 -9.68
C TYR A 210 10.29 3.74 -8.87
N ARG A 211 9.17 3.38 -9.52
CA ARG A 211 7.89 3.16 -8.85
C ARG A 211 7.93 1.94 -7.92
N GLU A 212 8.52 0.84 -8.34
CA GLU A 212 8.66 -0.36 -7.50
C GLU A 212 9.50 -0.09 -6.24
N LYS A 213 10.54 0.75 -6.35
CA LYS A 213 11.32 1.21 -5.19
C LYS A 213 10.43 1.93 -4.18
N TRP A 214 9.59 2.87 -4.62
CA TRP A 214 8.64 3.56 -3.75
C TRP A 214 7.62 2.60 -3.10
N LEU A 215 7.06 1.67 -3.86
CA LEU A 215 6.11 0.70 -3.32
C LEU A 215 6.74 -0.18 -2.21
N LEU A 216 8.00 -0.58 -2.39
CA LEU A 216 8.73 -1.33 -1.35
C LEU A 216 9.03 -0.47 -0.11
N LEU A 217 9.28 0.82 -0.26
CA LEU A 217 9.43 1.74 0.87
C LEU A 217 8.10 1.99 1.59
N ILE A 218 6.98 2.12 0.85
CA ILE A 218 5.63 2.22 1.43
C ILE A 218 5.32 0.99 2.28
N ARG A 219 5.75 -0.21 1.87
CA ARG A 219 5.60 -1.45 2.65
C ARG A 219 6.27 -1.36 4.03
N MET A 220 7.29 -0.51 4.19
CA MET A 220 8.00 -0.31 5.46
C MET A 220 7.32 0.68 6.42
N ILE A 221 6.36 1.48 5.96
CA ILE A 221 5.70 2.52 6.80
C ILE A 221 5.14 1.96 8.12
N PRO A 222 4.49 0.78 8.17
CA PRO A 222 3.99 0.21 9.43
C PRO A 222 5.07 0.01 10.50
N LEU A 223 6.33 -0.12 10.10
CA LEU A 223 7.45 -0.28 11.01
C LEU A 223 7.90 1.05 11.62
N VAL A 224 7.69 2.18 10.91
CA VAL A 224 8.17 3.52 11.30
C VAL A 224 7.05 4.45 11.79
N GLU A 225 5.78 4.12 11.57
CA GLU A 225 4.61 4.87 12.03
C GLU A 225 3.81 4.12 13.10
N ASN A 226 3.25 4.88 14.05
CA ASN A 226 2.37 4.35 15.09
C ASN A 226 0.94 4.18 14.56
N ASN A 227 0.29 3.06 14.93
CA ASN A 227 -1.12 2.80 14.60
C ASN A 227 -1.41 3.03 13.10
N PHE A 228 -0.55 2.51 12.23
CA PHE A 228 -0.71 2.61 10.79
C PHE A 228 -1.30 1.32 10.23
N ASN A 229 -2.41 1.44 9.50
CA ASN A 229 -3.14 0.30 8.97
C ASN A 229 -2.87 0.17 7.48
N LEU A 230 -2.13 -0.84 7.07
CA LEU A 230 -1.77 -1.12 5.68
C LEU A 230 -2.44 -2.40 5.20
N CYS A 231 -2.97 -2.37 3.99
CA CYS A 231 -3.42 -3.53 3.25
C CYS A 231 -2.57 -3.72 2.00
N GLU A 232 -2.02 -4.91 1.80
CA GLU A 232 -1.29 -5.29 0.59
C GLU A 232 -1.83 -6.61 0.04
N LEU A 233 -2.53 -6.53 -1.07
CA LEU A 233 -3.04 -7.70 -1.78
C LEU A 233 -2.40 -7.79 -3.16
N GLY A 234 -1.98 -8.99 -3.54
CA GLY A 234 -1.26 -9.18 -4.79
C GLY A 234 -0.87 -10.62 -5.05
N PRO A 235 -0.16 -10.91 -6.15
CA PRO A 235 0.27 -12.26 -6.49
C PRO A 235 1.21 -12.86 -5.43
N ARG A 236 1.37 -14.17 -5.46
CA ARG A 236 2.33 -14.88 -4.61
C ARG A 236 3.78 -14.54 -5.01
N SER A 237 4.71 -14.76 -4.10
CA SER A 237 6.17 -14.61 -4.31
C SER A 237 6.64 -13.17 -4.54
N THR A 238 5.95 -12.18 -3.97
CA THR A 238 6.36 -10.76 -3.97
C THR A 238 6.96 -10.31 -2.62
N GLY A 239 7.29 -11.25 -1.74
CA GLY A 239 7.98 -10.99 -0.46
C GLY A 239 7.14 -10.28 0.62
N LYS A 240 5.80 -10.26 0.51
CA LYS A 240 4.90 -9.56 1.45
C LYS A 240 5.17 -9.91 2.92
N SER A 241 5.19 -11.19 3.24
CA SER A 241 5.34 -11.70 4.61
C SER A 241 6.78 -11.66 5.10
N HIS A 242 7.77 -11.69 4.18
CA HIS A 242 9.19 -11.75 4.50
C HIS A 242 9.66 -10.53 5.29
N LEU A 243 9.23 -9.32 4.89
CA LEU A 243 9.61 -8.08 5.56
C LEU A 243 9.23 -8.12 7.05
N TYR A 244 8.00 -8.51 7.35
CA TYR A 244 7.47 -8.50 8.74
C TYR A 244 7.96 -9.68 9.58
N LYS A 245 8.45 -10.76 8.96
CA LYS A 245 8.96 -11.94 9.65
C LYS A 245 10.46 -11.88 9.92
N GLU A 246 11.24 -11.44 8.92
CA GLU A 246 12.70 -11.61 8.94
C GLU A 246 13.47 -10.30 9.16
N ILE A 247 12.89 -9.15 8.79
CA ILE A 247 13.61 -7.87 8.77
C ILE A 247 13.51 -7.13 10.11
N SER A 248 12.39 -7.20 10.80
CA SER A 248 12.23 -6.49 12.07
C SER A 248 12.04 -7.45 13.24
N PRO A 249 12.90 -7.40 14.27
CA PRO A 249 12.68 -8.13 15.53
C PRO A 249 11.48 -7.57 16.33
N ASN A 250 10.95 -6.41 15.93
CA ASN A 250 9.87 -5.70 16.61
C ASN A 250 8.50 -5.89 15.91
N SER A 251 8.43 -6.75 14.90
CA SER A 251 7.18 -7.14 14.23
C SER A 251 6.86 -8.62 14.41
N ILE A 252 5.58 -8.94 14.39
CA ILE A 252 5.10 -10.32 14.48
C ILE A 252 4.18 -10.63 13.32
N LEU A 253 4.39 -11.81 12.72
CA LEU A 253 3.53 -12.35 11.68
C LEU A 253 2.51 -13.32 12.30
N VAL A 254 1.23 -13.00 12.16
CA VAL A 254 0.11 -13.85 12.57
C VAL A 254 -0.37 -14.61 11.35
N SER A 255 -0.09 -15.90 11.27
CA SER A 255 -0.56 -16.74 10.17
C SER A 255 -2.07 -16.91 10.22
N GLY A 256 -2.70 -17.02 9.02
CA GLY A 256 -4.14 -17.24 8.88
C GLY A 256 -4.63 -18.38 9.74
N GLY A 257 -5.58 -18.11 10.60
CA GLY A 257 -6.12 -19.06 11.57
C GLY A 257 -7.00 -18.35 12.58
N GLN A 258 -7.46 -19.09 13.59
CA GLN A 258 -8.30 -18.52 14.63
C GLN A 258 -7.48 -17.65 15.57
N THR A 259 -7.62 -16.34 15.45
CA THR A 259 -7.09 -15.38 16.40
C THR A 259 -8.14 -15.06 17.46
N THR A 260 -7.72 -14.94 18.72
CA THR A 260 -8.62 -14.55 19.81
C THR A 260 -8.37 -13.11 20.21
N VAL A 261 -9.43 -12.44 20.68
CA VAL A 261 -9.32 -11.07 21.23
C VAL A 261 -8.34 -11.03 22.40
N ALA A 262 -8.32 -12.11 23.21
CA ALA A 262 -7.41 -12.23 24.34
C ALA A 262 -5.93 -12.26 23.90
N ASN A 263 -5.63 -12.95 22.80
CA ASN A 263 -4.26 -13.02 22.28
C ASN A 263 -3.83 -11.71 21.59
N LEU A 264 -4.74 -11.09 20.84
CA LEU A 264 -4.41 -9.90 20.07
C LEU A 264 -4.36 -8.64 20.94
N PHE A 265 -5.33 -8.46 21.85
CA PHE A 265 -5.52 -7.24 22.62
C PHE A 265 -5.20 -7.38 24.10
N TYR A 266 -5.99 -8.13 24.84
CA TYR A 266 -5.82 -8.28 26.28
C TYR A 266 -6.45 -9.58 26.82
N ASN A 267 -5.68 -10.33 27.58
CA ASN A 267 -6.13 -11.54 28.24
C ASN A 267 -6.67 -11.22 29.66
N MET A 268 -7.99 -11.23 29.82
CA MET A 268 -8.68 -10.93 31.08
C MET A 268 -8.31 -11.92 32.20
N GLY A 269 -8.15 -13.19 31.87
CA GLY A 269 -7.84 -14.24 32.87
C GLY A 269 -6.42 -14.12 33.43
N ARG A 270 -5.46 -13.79 32.56
CA ARG A 270 -4.03 -13.66 32.94
C ARG A 270 -3.66 -12.22 33.28
N LYS A 271 -4.53 -11.25 33.01
CA LYS A 271 -4.26 -9.80 33.12
C LYS A 271 -3.01 -9.35 32.36
N THR A 272 -2.80 -9.92 31.16
CA THR A 272 -1.65 -9.63 30.30
C THR A 272 -2.09 -8.93 29.03
N VAL A 273 -1.29 -7.97 28.57
CA VAL A 273 -1.48 -7.29 27.29
C VAL A 273 -1.18 -8.26 26.14
N GLY A 274 -1.97 -8.17 25.07
CA GLY A 274 -1.80 -8.99 23.87
C GLY A 274 -0.78 -8.41 22.88
N LEU A 275 -0.77 -8.97 21.68
CA LEU A 275 0.23 -8.67 20.65
C LEU A 275 0.35 -7.18 20.32
N VAL A 276 -0.77 -6.45 20.24
CA VAL A 276 -0.77 -5.02 19.90
C VAL A 276 -0.04 -4.12 20.91
N GLY A 277 0.10 -4.58 22.15
CA GLY A 277 0.83 -3.86 23.20
C GLY A 277 2.27 -4.33 23.39
N LEU A 278 2.67 -5.43 22.74
CA LEU A 278 3.99 -6.01 22.86
C LEU A 278 4.88 -5.77 21.63
N TRP A 279 4.27 -5.52 20.48
CA TRP A 279 4.96 -5.40 19.20
C TRP A 279 4.70 -4.04 18.55
N ASP A 280 5.64 -3.57 17.75
CA ASP A 280 5.50 -2.33 16.99
C ASP A 280 4.62 -2.53 15.74
N CYS A 281 4.58 -3.75 15.21
CA CYS A 281 3.78 -4.11 14.06
C CYS A 281 3.22 -5.53 14.20
N VAL A 282 1.92 -5.68 13.95
CA VAL A 282 1.22 -6.96 13.86
C VAL A 282 0.75 -7.17 12.43
N ALA A 283 1.39 -8.10 11.72
CA ALA A 283 1.06 -8.42 10.34
C ALA A 283 0.23 -9.70 10.27
N PHE A 284 -0.95 -9.62 9.65
CA PHE A 284 -1.81 -10.76 9.37
C PHE A 284 -1.47 -11.32 8.00
N ASP A 285 -0.94 -12.53 7.96
CA ASP A 285 -0.67 -13.24 6.72
C ASP A 285 -1.91 -14.06 6.33
N GLU A 286 -2.14 -14.14 5.01
CA GLU A 286 -3.32 -14.82 4.44
C GLU A 286 -4.64 -14.29 5.03
N VAL A 287 -4.95 -13.02 4.76
CA VAL A 287 -6.18 -12.35 5.27
C VAL A 287 -7.45 -13.16 5.11
N ALA A 288 -7.56 -13.99 4.08
CA ALA A 288 -8.70 -14.90 3.84
C ALA A 288 -8.93 -15.88 5.01
N GLY A 289 -7.91 -16.15 5.81
CA GLY A 289 -7.97 -17.04 6.95
C GLY A 289 -8.30 -16.36 8.29
N ILE A 290 -8.40 -15.04 8.33
CA ILE A 290 -8.66 -14.31 9.58
C ILE A 290 -10.06 -14.66 10.09
N ARG A 291 -10.14 -15.21 11.31
CA ARG A 291 -11.41 -15.52 11.97
C ARG A 291 -11.30 -15.23 13.46
N PHE A 292 -12.27 -14.50 13.97
CA PHE A 292 -12.42 -14.30 15.41
C PHE A 292 -13.46 -15.28 15.96
N LYS A 293 -13.12 -15.94 17.08
CA LYS A 293 -14.08 -16.77 17.83
C LYS A 293 -15.15 -15.90 18.51
N ASP A 294 -14.74 -14.73 18.99
CA ASP A 294 -15.60 -13.77 19.66
C ASP A 294 -16.26 -12.87 18.62
N LYS A 295 -17.59 -12.71 18.69
CA LYS A 295 -18.36 -11.85 17.78
C LYS A 295 -17.92 -10.39 17.84
N ASP A 296 -17.39 -9.93 18.97
CA ASP A 296 -16.94 -8.56 19.20
C ASP A 296 -15.51 -8.30 18.69
N GLY A 297 -14.81 -9.33 18.22
CA GLY A 297 -13.40 -9.21 17.82
C GLY A 297 -13.15 -8.19 16.73
N ILE A 298 -13.99 -8.16 15.71
CA ILE A 298 -13.90 -7.19 14.61
C ILE A 298 -14.22 -5.78 15.10
N GLN A 299 -15.19 -5.64 16.02
CA GLN A 299 -15.53 -4.32 16.58
C GLN A 299 -14.38 -3.74 17.40
N ILE A 300 -13.75 -4.53 18.27
CA ILE A 300 -12.59 -4.11 19.06
C ILE A 300 -11.42 -3.75 18.13
N MET A 301 -11.22 -4.52 17.05
CA MET A 301 -10.22 -4.21 16.03
C MET A 301 -10.50 -2.86 15.35
N LYS A 302 -11.75 -2.60 14.96
CA LYS A 302 -12.15 -1.31 14.38
C LYS A 302 -11.87 -0.14 15.32
N ASP A 303 -12.19 -0.29 16.61
CA ASP A 303 -11.97 0.76 17.62
C ASP A 303 -10.46 1.03 17.77
N TYR A 304 -9.65 -0.03 17.87
CA TYR A 304 -8.20 0.09 17.91
C TYR A 304 -7.61 0.73 16.65
N MET A 305 -8.04 0.32 15.47
CA MET A 305 -7.57 0.89 14.19
C MET A 305 -7.90 2.38 14.06
N ALA A 306 -8.96 2.86 14.72
CA ALA A 306 -9.38 4.25 14.68
C ALA A 306 -8.65 5.14 15.69
N SER A 307 -8.43 4.64 16.92
CA SER A 307 -7.98 5.47 18.05
C SER A 307 -6.61 5.09 18.61
N GLY A 308 -6.09 3.89 18.26
CA GLY A 308 -4.91 3.33 18.95
C GLY A 308 -5.21 2.86 20.37
N SER A 309 -6.49 2.83 20.77
CA SER A 309 -6.92 2.33 22.06
C SER A 309 -8.00 1.26 21.92
N PHE A 310 -8.15 0.44 22.91
CA PHE A 310 -9.18 -0.59 22.97
C PHE A 310 -9.69 -0.78 24.39
N ALA A 311 -10.99 -0.96 24.53
CA ALA A 311 -11.62 -1.28 25.80
C ALA A 311 -11.77 -2.80 25.97
N ARG A 312 -11.30 -3.33 27.09
CA ARG A 312 -11.54 -4.70 27.50
C ARG A 312 -11.84 -4.76 28.99
N GLY A 313 -13.09 -5.08 29.34
CA GLY A 313 -13.57 -4.98 30.71
C GLY A 313 -13.91 -3.54 31.10
N LYS A 314 -13.33 -3.06 32.22
CA LYS A 314 -13.62 -1.71 32.75
C LYS A 314 -12.55 -0.67 32.39
N GLU A 315 -11.46 -1.08 31.78
CA GLU A 315 -10.30 -0.21 31.48
C GLU A 315 -10.10 -0.07 29.98
N GLU A 316 -9.82 1.15 29.54
CA GLU A 316 -9.29 1.43 28.23
C GLU A 316 -7.75 1.38 28.26
N LYS A 317 -7.16 0.72 27.26
CA LYS A 317 -5.72 0.59 27.11
C LYS A 317 -5.28 1.14 25.76
N ALA A 318 -4.22 1.93 25.78
CA ALA A 318 -3.59 2.43 24.56
C ALA A 318 -2.44 1.50 24.13
N ALA A 319 -2.25 1.40 22.82
CA ALA A 319 -1.12 0.70 22.21
C ALA A 319 -0.73 1.41 20.90
N SER A 320 0.48 1.13 20.40
CA SER A 320 1.04 1.83 19.24
C SER A 320 1.26 0.92 18.03
N ALA A 321 0.98 -0.38 18.14
CA ALA A 321 1.24 -1.32 17.06
C ALA A 321 0.49 -0.94 15.77
N SER A 322 1.18 -0.96 14.66
CA SER A 322 0.60 -0.88 13.34
C SER A 322 0.00 -2.22 12.94
N MET A 323 -1.08 -2.20 12.16
CA MET A 323 -1.72 -3.40 11.64
C MET A 323 -1.49 -3.53 10.14
N VAL A 324 -1.03 -4.70 9.72
CA VAL A 324 -0.78 -5.00 8.31
C VAL A 324 -1.60 -6.20 7.89
N PHE A 325 -2.29 -6.07 6.78
CA PHE A 325 -3.13 -7.12 6.20
C PHE A 325 -2.55 -7.53 4.86
N VAL A 326 -1.96 -8.72 4.78
CA VAL A 326 -1.39 -9.25 3.54
C VAL A 326 -2.15 -10.47 3.06
N GLY A 327 -2.32 -10.56 1.75
CA GLY A 327 -3.05 -11.67 1.16
C GLY A 327 -2.77 -11.84 -0.33
N ASN A 328 -3.32 -12.91 -0.89
CA ASN A 328 -3.15 -13.26 -2.28
C ASN A 328 -4.41 -12.94 -3.08
N ILE A 329 -4.20 -12.35 -4.26
CA ILE A 329 -5.23 -12.19 -5.29
C ILE A 329 -5.07 -13.36 -6.25
N ASN A 330 -6.17 -14.10 -6.48
CA ASN A 330 -6.18 -15.28 -7.36
C ASN A 330 -6.69 -14.97 -8.78
N GLN A 331 -7.16 -13.75 -9.01
CA GLN A 331 -7.67 -13.26 -10.29
C GLN A 331 -6.88 -12.04 -10.73
N SER A 332 -6.98 -11.64 -11.99
CA SER A 332 -6.40 -10.36 -12.41
C SER A 332 -7.17 -9.20 -11.79
N VAL A 333 -6.48 -8.08 -11.58
CA VAL A 333 -7.07 -6.85 -11.02
C VAL A 333 -8.25 -6.38 -11.85
N ASP A 334 -8.15 -6.44 -13.18
CA ASP A 334 -9.24 -6.04 -14.10
C ASP A 334 -10.49 -6.89 -13.90
N VAL A 335 -10.33 -8.19 -13.65
CA VAL A 335 -11.47 -9.09 -13.37
C VAL A 335 -12.07 -8.75 -12.00
N LEU A 336 -11.26 -8.55 -10.95
CA LEU A 336 -11.74 -8.17 -9.64
C LEU A 336 -12.50 -6.84 -9.65
N LEU A 337 -11.98 -5.84 -10.35
CA LEU A 337 -12.65 -4.54 -10.48
C LEU A 337 -14.00 -4.64 -11.20
N LYS A 338 -14.17 -5.59 -12.12
CA LYS A 338 -15.43 -5.81 -12.84
C LYS A 338 -16.44 -6.64 -12.06
N THR A 339 -16.01 -7.63 -11.29
CA THR A 339 -16.87 -8.66 -10.70
C THR A 339 -17.07 -8.49 -9.20
N SER A 340 -16.13 -7.88 -8.50
CA SER A 340 -16.11 -7.75 -7.04
C SER A 340 -15.40 -6.46 -6.61
N SER A 341 -14.58 -6.51 -5.58
CA SER A 341 -13.75 -5.41 -5.11
C SER A 341 -12.31 -5.87 -4.87
N LEU A 342 -11.38 -4.92 -4.74
CA LEU A 342 -10.01 -5.24 -4.38
C LEU A 342 -9.88 -5.81 -2.95
N PHE A 343 -10.93 -5.74 -2.13
CA PHE A 343 -10.99 -6.35 -0.79
C PHE A 343 -11.62 -7.75 -0.80
N ASP A 344 -11.93 -8.31 -1.96
CA ASP A 344 -12.50 -9.66 -2.11
C ASP A 344 -11.74 -10.77 -1.35
N PRO A 345 -10.39 -10.74 -1.25
CA PRO A 345 -9.66 -11.74 -0.47
C PRO A 345 -9.93 -11.73 1.04
N PHE A 346 -10.53 -10.69 1.60
CA PHE A 346 -10.92 -10.68 3.02
C PHE A 346 -12.11 -11.61 3.31
N PRO A 347 -12.23 -12.12 4.56
CA PRO A 347 -13.47 -12.78 4.98
C PRO A 347 -14.68 -11.86 4.78
N PRO A 348 -15.86 -12.39 4.42
CA PRO A 348 -17.05 -11.57 4.15
C PRO A 348 -17.39 -10.59 5.26
N GLU A 349 -17.21 -10.96 6.54
CA GLU A 349 -17.49 -10.12 7.70
C GLU A 349 -16.59 -8.88 7.79
N MET A 350 -15.43 -8.89 7.13
CA MET A 350 -14.48 -7.79 7.07
C MET A 350 -14.48 -7.11 5.70
N GLY A 351 -14.51 -7.90 4.62
CA GLY A 351 -14.42 -7.43 3.24
C GLY A 351 -15.65 -6.66 2.75
N THR A 352 -16.78 -6.77 3.44
CA THR A 352 -18.00 -5.98 3.18
C THR A 352 -18.30 -4.95 4.26
N ASP A 353 -17.55 -4.92 5.36
CA ASP A 353 -17.69 -3.92 6.42
C ASP A 353 -16.98 -2.62 6.03
N THR A 354 -17.73 -1.67 5.45
CA THR A 354 -17.20 -0.37 5.02
C THR A 354 -16.56 0.40 6.17
N ALA A 355 -17.06 0.24 7.40
CA ALA A 355 -16.49 0.89 8.58
C ALA A 355 -15.12 0.30 8.95
N PHE A 356 -14.89 -1.00 8.77
CA PHE A 356 -13.59 -1.63 8.92
C PHE A 356 -12.63 -1.15 7.82
N LEU A 357 -13.06 -1.22 6.57
CA LEU A 357 -12.24 -0.89 5.41
C LEU A 357 -11.83 0.58 5.38
N ASP A 358 -12.71 1.50 5.82
CA ASP A 358 -12.40 2.94 5.88
C ASP A 358 -11.31 3.28 6.92
N ARG A 359 -10.96 2.35 7.80
CA ARG A 359 -9.85 2.49 8.76
C ARG A 359 -8.49 2.04 8.20
N ILE A 360 -8.47 1.47 7.00
CA ILE A 360 -7.25 1.14 6.28
C ILE A 360 -6.67 2.43 5.72
N HIS A 361 -5.49 2.82 6.17
CA HIS A 361 -4.84 4.06 5.74
C HIS A 361 -4.26 3.96 4.33
N CYS A 362 -3.70 2.80 3.99
CA CYS A 362 -2.98 2.55 2.76
C CYS A 362 -3.42 1.24 2.11
N TYR A 363 -3.82 1.28 0.85
CA TYR A 363 -3.90 0.09 0.01
C TYR A 363 -2.72 0.06 -0.95
N LEU A 364 -1.73 -0.78 -0.65
CA LEU A 364 -0.55 -0.99 -1.48
C LEU A 364 -0.89 -1.96 -2.62
N PRO A 365 -0.69 -1.58 -3.90
CA PRO A 365 -0.97 -2.44 -5.05
C PRO A 365 0.10 -3.53 -5.19
N GLY A 366 -0.08 -4.65 -4.48
CA GLY A 366 0.89 -5.76 -4.49
C GLY A 366 1.07 -6.42 -5.87
N TRP A 367 0.19 -6.16 -6.82
CA TRP A 367 0.31 -6.63 -8.20
C TRP A 367 1.31 -5.83 -9.04
N GLU A 368 1.70 -4.64 -8.60
CA GLU A 368 2.75 -3.85 -9.25
C GLU A 368 4.15 -4.24 -8.77
N ILE A 369 4.26 -5.01 -7.69
CA ILE A 369 5.53 -5.50 -7.18
C ILE A 369 5.91 -6.78 -7.93
N PRO A 370 7.14 -6.88 -8.48
CA PRO A 370 7.57 -8.02 -9.25
C PRO A 370 7.59 -9.30 -8.40
N LYS A 371 7.36 -10.44 -9.03
CA LYS A 371 7.64 -11.73 -8.40
C LYS A 371 9.14 -11.88 -8.24
N PHE A 372 9.59 -12.06 -7.02
CA PHE A 372 11.00 -12.10 -6.71
C PHE A 372 11.66 -13.35 -7.31
N ARG A 373 12.80 -13.12 -7.95
CA ARG A 373 13.71 -14.09 -8.52
C ARG A 373 15.11 -13.87 -7.93
N PRO A 374 16.06 -14.75 -8.13
CA PRO A 374 17.42 -14.58 -7.60
C PRO A 374 18.06 -13.22 -7.92
N GLU A 375 17.83 -12.68 -9.13
CA GLU A 375 18.36 -11.38 -9.55
C GLU A 375 17.83 -10.18 -8.76
N HIS A 376 16.69 -10.31 -8.07
CA HIS A 376 16.13 -9.25 -7.23
C HIS A 376 16.75 -9.18 -5.84
N PHE A 377 17.62 -10.13 -5.47
CA PHE A 377 18.27 -10.12 -4.18
C PHE A 377 19.68 -9.59 -4.30
N THR A 378 20.00 -8.60 -3.45
CA THR A 378 21.29 -7.95 -3.47
C THR A 378 22.40 -8.84 -2.90
N ASP A 379 23.58 -8.72 -3.48
CA ASP A 379 24.83 -9.27 -2.96
C ASP A 379 25.76 -8.17 -2.42
N ASP A 380 25.27 -6.92 -2.38
CA ASP A 380 26.02 -5.74 -2.00
C ASP A 380 25.81 -5.37 -0.53
N TYR A 381 26.42 -4.26 -0.11
CA TYR A 381 26.33 -3.73 1.24
C TYR A 381 25.00 -3.05 1.52
N GLY A 382 24.40 -3.34 2.66
CA GLY A 382 23.28 -2.65 3.27
C GLY A 382 23.48 -2.53 4.77
N PHE A 383 22.58 -1.84 5.46
CA PHE A 383 22.60 -1.82 6.93
C PHE A 383 22.40 -3.23 7.49
N ILE A 384 23.06 -3.52 8.59
CA ILE A 384 22.72 -4.66 9.43
C ILE A 384 21.24 -4.54 9.78
N THR A 385 20.47 -5.60 9.56
CA THR A 385 19.02 -5.60 9.72
C THR A 385 18.58 -5.16 11.13
N ASP A 386 19.33 -5.53 12.15
CA ASP A 386 19.05 -5.09 13.51
C ASP A 386 19.27 -3.56 13.68
N TYR A 387 20.30 -2.99 13.08
CA TYR A 387 20.52 -1.54 13.08
C TYR A 387 19.39 -0.81 12.35
N LEU A 388 18.98 -1.32 11.18
CA LEU A 388 17.83 -0.79 10.43
C LEU A 388 16.56 -0.80 11.30
N ALA A 389 16.28 -1.92 11.96
CA ALA A 389 15.06 -2.06 12.76
C ALA A 389 15.07 -1.12 13.97
N GLU A 390 16.20 -0.92 14.61
CA GLU A 390 16.29 -0.06 15.79
C GLU A 390 16.20 1.43 15.43
N PHE A 391 16.85 1.90 14.36
CA PHE A 391 16.67 3.30 13.98
C PHE A 391 15.24 3.59 13.47
N ILE A 392 14.60 2.64 12.78
CA ILE A 392 13.19 2.74 12.41
C ILE A 392 12.31 2.86 13.66
N ARG A 393 12.60 2.07 14.70
CA ARG A 393 11.89 2.11 15.98
C ARG A 393 12.07 3.45 16.71
N GLU A 394 13.29 4.01 16.71
CA GLU A 394 13.53 5.34 17.28
C GLU A 394 12.76 6.43 16.50
N LEU A 395 12.73 6.37 15.18
CA LEU A 395 11.97 7.30 14.33
C LEU A 395 10.45 7.25 14.57
N ARG A 396 9.90 6.14 15.11
CA ARG A 396 8.47 6.07 15.51
C ARG A 396 8.11 7.14 16.55
N LYS A 397 9.04 7.57 17.37
CA LYS A 397 8.85 8.57 18.42
C LYS A 397 8.70 9.98 17.84
N GLU A 398 9.14 10.21 16.62
CA GLU A 398 9.09 11.52 15.94
C GLU A 398 7.78 11.71 15.17
N GLN A 399 7.41 12.97 14.88
CA GLN A 399 6.19 13.35 14.17
C GLN A 399 6.53 14.20 12.93
N TYR A 400 6.32 13.65 11.73
CA TYR A 400 6.61 14.33 10.46
C TYR A 400 5.36 14.59 9.63
N GLY A 401 4.17 14.20 10.08
CA GLY A 401 2.92 14.35 9.32
C GLY A 401 2.52 15.81 9.05
N ASP A 402 2.94 16.74 9.91
CA ASP A 402 2.66 18.17 9.75
C ASP A 402 3.63 18.89 8.80
N ALA A 403 4.71 18.23 8.37
CA ALA A 403 5.63 18.77 7.37
C ALA A 403 4.94 19.09 6.03
N LEU A 404 3.83 18.40 5.73
CA LEU A 404 2.96 18.68 4.60
C LEU A 404 2.54 20.15 4.54
N ASP A 405 2.18 20.71 5.69
CA ASP A 405 1.62 22.05 5.80
C ASP A 405 2.62 23.17 5.48
N LYS A 406 3.89 22.83 5.30
CA LYS A 406 4.91 23.79 4.86
C LYS A 406 4.64 24.32 3.44
N TYR A 407 4.24 23.45 2.53
CA TYR A 407 4.10 23.78 1.11
C TYR A 407 2.70 23.53 0.54
N PHE A 408 1.93 22.61 1.14
CA PHE A 408 0.68 22.12 0.57
C PHE A 408 -0.47 22.17 1.59
N ARG A 409 -1.68 22.11 1.08
CA ARG A 409 -2.91 21.88 1.83
C ARG A 409 -3.69 20.77 1.14
N LEU A 410 -4.27 19.87 1.89
CA LEU A 410 -5.14 18.84 1.35
C LEU A 410 -6.44 19.44 0.82
N GLY A 411 -7.01 18.86 -0.22
CA GLY A 411 -8.27 19.26 -0.81
C GLY A 411 -9.44 19.13 0.17
N THR A 412 -10.48 19.91 -0.05
CA THR A 412 -11.66 19.99 0.85
C THR A 412 -12.49 18.71 0.86
N ASN A 413 -12.35 17.86 -0.16
CA ASN A 413 -13.12 16.62 -0.29
C ASN A 413 -12.54 15.45 0.52
N LEU A 414 -11.37 15.61 1.12
CA LEU A 414 -10.79 14.63 2.03
C LEU A 414 -11.44 14.78 3.40
N ASN A 415 -12.07 13.72 3.89
CA ASN A 415 -12.60 13.71 5.24
C ASN A 415 -11.48 13.55 6.29
N GLN A 416 -11.83 13.60 7.57
CA GLN A 416 -10.83 13.51 8.65
C GLN A 416 -10.00 12.21 8.60
N ARG A 417 -10.61 11.07 8.27
CA ARG A 417 -9.90 9.79 8.18
C ARG A 417 -8.92 9.78 7.01
N ASP A 418 -9.31 10.37 5.88
CA ASP A 418 -8.43 10.50 4.71
C ASP A 418 -7.23 11.41 5.04
N THR A 419 -7.50 12.52 5.70
CA THR A 419 -6.45 13.45 6.15
C THR A 419 -5.45 12.77 7.10
N ILE A 420 -5.93 12.03 8.09
CA ILE A 420 -5.08 11.26 9.02
C ILE A 420 -4.26 10.22 8.25
N ALA A 421 -4.87 9.47 7.34
CA ALA A 421 -4.21 8.44 6.54
C ALA A 421 -3.08 9.03 5.68
N VAL A 422 -3.37 10.11 4.96
CA VAL A 422 -2.38 10.78 4.10
C VAL A 422 -1.24 11.36 4.93
N ARG A 423 -1.53 12.05 6.05
CA ARG A 423 -0.49 12.61 6.94
C ARG A 423 0.41 11.53 7.53
N LYS A 424 -0.14 10.39 7.94
CA LYS A 424 0.66 9.25 8.43
C LYS A 424 1.55 8.67 7.33
N MET A 425 1.04 8.53 6.11
CA MET A 425 1.86 8.03 4.99
C MET A 425 2.98 9.01 4.63
N VAL A 426 2.67 10.30 4.54
CA VAL A 426 3.68 11.34 4.30
C VAL A 426 4.72 11.32 5.41
N GLY A 427 4.30 11.30 6.67
CA GLY A 427 5.20 11.23 7.82
C GLY A 427 6.08 9.99 7.80
N GLY A 428 5.52 8.82 7.52
CA GLY A 428 6.26 7.56 7.46
C GLY A 428 7.30 7.54 6.34
N LEU A 429 6.97 8.02 5.14
CA LEU A 429 7.92 8.12 4.03
C LEU A 429 9.01 9.17 4.31
N LEU A 430 8.67 10.31 4.90
CA LEU A 430 9.65 11.31 5.29
C LEU A 430 10.63 10.76 6.33
N LYS A 431 10.17 10.05 7.34
CA LYS A 431 11.02 9.40 8.34
C LYS A 431 11.99 8.39 7.71
N LEU A 432 11.54 7.64 6.71
CA LEU A 432 12.38 6.66 6.01
C LEU A 432 13.39 7.33 5.08
N VAL A 433 12.93 8.24 4.24
CA VAL A 433 13.74 8.80 3.15
C VAL A 433 14.50 10.08 3.57
N TYR A 434 13.92 10.86 4.47
CA TYR A 434 14.47 12.12 4.97
C TYR A 434 14.46 12.18 6.50
N PRO A 435 15.13 11.24 7.19
CA PRO A 435 15.15 11.21 8.66
C PRO A 435 15.77 12.46 9.28
N ASP A 436 16.58 13.20 8.52
CA ASP A 436 17.17 14.49 8.89
C ASP A 436 16.18 15.67 8.79
N GLY A 437 15.00 15.45 8.22
CA GLY A 437 13.98 16.49 8.01
C GLY A 437 14.30 17.48 6.88
N GLU A 438 15.34 17.23 6.10
CA GLU A 438 15.76 18.10 4.97
C GLU A 438 15.23 17.55 3.64
N PHE A 439 14.23 18.22 3.06
CA PHE A 439 13.62 17.87 1.77
C PHE A 439 13.15 19.12 1.04
N SER A 440 13.11 19.04 -0.31
CA SER A 440 12.56 20.08 -1.16
C SER A 440 11.04 20.02 -1.28
N LYS A 441 10.43 21.05 -1.88
CA LYS A 441 9.00 21.08 -2.18
C LYS A 441 8.61 19.96 -3.15
N GLU A 442 9.40 19.73 -4.18
CA GLU A 442 9.17 18.71 -5.20
C GLU A 442 9.25 17.30 -4.61
N GLN A 443 10.20 17.06 -3.72
CA GLN A 443 10.36 15.78 -3.03
C GLN A 443 9.17 15.48 -2.09
N LEU A 444 8.68 16.49 -1.38
CA LEU A 444 7.48 16.35 -0.57
C LEU A 444 6.24 16.15 -1.45
N GLU A 445 6.13 16.83 -2.59
CA GLU A 445 5.03 16.68 -3.54
C GLU A 445 4.94 15.26 -4.10
N GLU A 446 6.08 14.65 -4.43
CA GLU A 446 6.16 13.26 -4.88
C GLU A 446 5.61 12.30 -3.82
N ILE A 447 6.06 12.45 -2.57
CA ILE A 447 5.57 11.65 -1.44
C ILE A 447 4.07 11.87 -1.22
N LEU A 448 3.60 13.12 -1.32
CA LEU A 448 2.19 13.45 -1.16
C LEU A 448 1.31 12.81 -2.23
N LYS A 449 1.75 12.82 -3.49
CA LYS A 449 1.03 12.15 -4.59
C LYS A 449 0.89 10.65 -4.35
N LEU A 450 1.95 9.99 -3.90
CA LEU A 450 1.92 8.57 -3.54
C LEU A 450 0.94 8.31 -2.38
N ALA A 451 0.98 9.13 -1.33
CA ALA A 451 0.11 8.99 -0.18
C ALA A 451 -1.39 9.16 -0.56
N LEU A 452 -1.69 10.17 -1.37
CA LEU A 452 -3.04 10.40 -1.89
C LEU A 452 -3.53 9.23 -2.75
N GLU A 453 -2.68 8.70 -3.64
CA GLU A 453 -3.00 7.55 -4.49
C GLU A 453 -3.35 6.31 -3.65
N MET A 454 -2.51 5.97 -2.66
CA MET A 454 -2.72 4.78 -1.84
C MET A 454 -4.01 4.86 -1.02
N ARG A 455 -4.31 6.04 -0.46
CA ARG A 455 -5.56 6.25 0.28
C ARG A 455 -6.77 6.34 -0.64
N ARG A 456 -6.66 6.99 -1.80
CA ARG A 456 -7.73 7.04 -2.80
C ARG A 456 -8.14 5.64 -3.22
N ARG A 457 -7.21 4.71 -3.38
CA ARG A 457 -7.51 3.31 -3.74
C ARG A 457 -8.45 2.65 -2.72
N VAL A 458 -8.29 2.91 -1.43
CA VAL A 458 -9.24 2.47 -0.41
C VAL A 458 -10.63 3.07 -0.65
N LYS A 459 -10.71 4.39 -0.87
CA LYS A 459 -11.99 5.08 -1.06
C LYS A 459 -12.72 4.66 -2.33
N GLU A 460 -12.00 4.38 -3.40
CA GLU A 460 -12.61 3.87 -4.65
C GLU A 460 -13.29 2.51 -4.43
N GLN A 461 -12.73 1.67 -3.57
CA GLN A 461 -13.38 0.41 -3.21
C GLN A 461 -14.58 0.63 -2.28
N LEU A 462 -14.50 1.58 -1.35
CA LEU A 462 -15.63 1.95 -0.50
C LEU A 462 -16.79 2.51 -1.31
N LYS A 463 -16.53 3.36 -2.30
CA LYS A 463 -17.53 3.84 -3.27
C LYS A 463 -18.27 2.69 -3.94
N LYS A 464 -17.54 1.65 -4.33
CA LYS A 464 -18.09 0.46 -4.97
C LYS A 464 -18.95 -0.40 -4.01
N LEU A 465 -18.57 -0.49 -2.74
CA LEU A 465 -19.21 -1.32 -1.74
C LEU A 465 -20.33 -0.61 -0.97
N GLY A 466 -20.15 0.67 -0.68
CA GLY A 466 -20.96 1.45 0.26
C GLY A 466 -22.00 2.38 -0.39
N GLY A 467 -22.08 2.45 -1.72
CA GLY A 467 -23.06 3.28 -2.42
C GLY A 467 -22.89 4.80 -2.17
N MET A 468 -23.99 5.50 -2.00
CA MET A 468 -24.04 6.97 -2.00
C MET A 468 -23.21 7.66 -0.90
N GLU A 469 -22.94 7.02 0.23
CA GLU A 469 -22.14 7.60 1.32
C GLU A 469 -20.69 7.90 0.90
N PHE A 470 -20.14 7.13 -0.07
CA PHE A 470 -18.75 7.23 -0.51
C PHE A 470 -18.60 7.66 -1.98
N TYR A 471 -19.62 8.29 -2.56
CA TYR A 471 -19.59 8.61 -4.00
C TYR A 471 -18.58 9.72 -4.35
N ASP A 472 -18.30 10.65 -3.42
CA ASP A 472 -17.36 11.76 -3.65
C ASP A 472 -15.92 11.31 -3.32
N VAL A 473 -15.25 10.72 -4.32
CA VAL A 473 -13.86 10.29 -4.21
C VAL A 473 -12.97 11.20 -5.04
N ASN A 474 -12.78 12.41 -4.54
CA ASN A 474 -11.97 13.44 -5.18
C ASN A 474 -10.75 13.75 -4.29
N PHE A 475 -9.61 13.16 -4.63
CA PHE A 475 -8.37 13.34 -3.88
C PHE A 475 -7.51 14.39 -4.54
N SER A 476 -7.30 15.50 -3.85
CA SER A 476 -6.54 16.63 -4.34
C SER A 476 -5.66 17.25 -3.26
N TYR A 477 -4.72 18.04 -3.69
CA TYR A 477 -3.93 18.92 -2.84
C TYR A 477 -3.79 20.30 -3.51
N ILE A 478 -3.61 21.31 -2.71
CA ILE A 478 -3.49 22.71 -3.15
C ILE A 478 -2.08 23.18 -2.82
N ASP A 479 -1.36 23.67 -3.82
CA ASP A 479 -0.08 24.33 -3.65
C ASP A 479 -0.29 25.70 -2.99
N LYS A 480 0.42 25.98 -1.89
CA LYS A 480 0.26 27.22 -1.14
C LYS A 480 0.85 28.45 -1.81
N ASP A 481 1.76 28.25 -2.75
CA ASP A 481 2.40 29.35 -3.48
C ASP A 481 1.60 29.76 -4.71
N SER A 482 1.17 28.79 -5.52
CA SER A 482 0.39 29.03 -6.74
C SER A 482 -1.12 29.08 -6.53
N PHE A 483 -1.62 28.53 -5.42
CA PHE A 483 -3.04 28.29 -5.13
C PHE A 483 -3.72 27.37 -6.15
N GLU A 484 -2.96 26.64 -6.96
CA GLU A 484 -3.48 25.65 -7.89
C GLU A 484 -3.82 24.35 -7.16
N GLU A 485 -4.92 23.74 -7.58
CA GLU A 485 -5.39 22.46 -7.05
C GLU A 485 -5.04 21.34 -8.03
N TYR A 486 -4.38 20.30 -7.53
CA TYR A 486 -3.93 19.13 -8.30
C TYR A 486 -4.66 17.89 -7.82
N TYR A 487 -5.21 17.13 -8.77
CA TYR A 487 -5.96 15.91 -8.51
C TYR A 487 -5.10 14.67 -8.71
N VAL A 488 -5.25 13.70 -7.81
CA VAL A 488 -4.53 12.43 -7.85
C VAL A 488 -5.52 11.29 -8.08
N SER A 489 -5.29 10.51 -9.12
CA SER A 489 -6.10 9.34 -9.49
C SER A 489 -5.37 8.03 -9.21
N VAL A 490 -6.09 6.89 -9.30
CA VAL A 490 -5.50 5.56 -9.21
C VAL A 490 -5.31 4.95 -10.61
N PRO A 491 -4.15 4.32 -10.89
CA PRO A 491 -3.83 3.83 -12.24
C PRO A 491 -4.84 2.81 -12.78
N GLU A 492 -5.33 1.90 -11.95
CA GLU A 492 -6.24 0.83 -12.32
C GLU A 492 -7.65 1.29 -12.68
N GLN A 493 -8.00 2.54 -12.38
CA GLN A 493 -9.26 3.15 -12.81
C GLN A 493 -9.09 4.04 -14.04
N GLY A 494 -8.00 3.88 -14.78
CA GLY A 494 -7.73 4.67 -15.97
C GLY A 494 -7.49 6.13 -15.67
N GLY A 495 -6.53 6.42 -14.83
CA GLY A 495 -6.15 7.76 -14.37
C GLY A 495 -5.52 8.68 -15.42
N GLY A 496 -5.95 8.56 -16.66
CA GLY A 496 -5.76 9.56 -17.72
C GLY A 496 -7.09 10.23 -18.03
N LYS A 497 -7.06 11.50 -18.42
CA LYS A 497 -8.22 12.19 -18.98
C LYS A 497 -8.66 11.43 -20.23
N LEU A 498 -9.63 10.53 -20.07
CA LEU A 498 -10.18 9.74 -21.18
C LEU A 498 -10.91 10.63 -22.20
N ILE A 499 -11.46 11.74 -21.70
CA ILE A 499 -12.10 12.78 -22.49
C ILE A 499 -11.09 13.90 -22.69
N PRO A 500 -10.65 14.17 -23.94
CA PRO A 500 -9.62 15.15 -24.22
C PRO A 500 -10.09 16.58 -23.91
N GLU A 501 -9.16 17.44 -23.48
CA GLU A 501 -9.46 18.87 -23.21
C GLU A 501 -9.70 19.68 -24.48
N GLY A 502 -9.13 19.27 -25.61
CA GLY A 502 -9.27 19.92 -26.89
C GLY A 502 -10.55 19.55 -27.67
N MET A 503 -10.69 20.10 -28.87
CA MET A 503 -11.74 19.67 -29.78
C MET A 503 -11.43 18.27 -30.30
N CYS A 504 -12.48 17.43 -30.34
CA CYS A 504 -12.42 16.10 -30.95
C CYS A 504 -12.46 16.21 -32.48
N ASN A 505 -12.15 15.11 -33.17
CA ASN A 505 -12.40 15.02 -34.59
C ASN A 505 -13.91 14.92 -34.88
N PRO A 506 -14.39 15.40 -36.05
CA PRO A 506 -15.76 15.15 -36.46
C PRO A 506 -16.11 13.64 -36.40
N GLY A 507 -17.28 13.32 -35.86
CA GLY A 507 -17.71 11.95 -35.66
C GLY A 507 -17.19 11.26 -34.39
N GLN A 508 -16.38 11.91 -33.60
CA GLN A 508 -15.87 11.40 -32.32
C GLN A 508 -16.71 11.94 -31.17
N VAL A 509 -17.27 11.04 -30.35
CA VAL A 509 -18.16 11.38 -29.23
C VAL A 509 -17.80 10.55 -28.01
N TYR A 510 -17.84 11.18 -26.84
CA TYR A 510 -17.66 10.51 -25.55
C TYR A 510 -18.98 10.49 -24.77
N THR A 511 -19.34 9.32 -24.25
CA THR A 511 -20.51 9.15 -23.41
C THR A 511 -20.15 8.44 -22.12
N VAL A 512 -20.86 8.77 -21.04
CA VAL A 512 -20.72 8.11 -19.74
C VAL A 512 -22.03 7.41 -19.43
N SER A 513 -21.97 6.12 -19.20
CA SER A 513 -23.16 5.29 -18.97
C SER A 513 -22.82 4.01 -18.21
N GLN A 514 -23.85 3.35 -17.71
CA GLN A 514 -23.73 2.05 -17.06
C GLN A 514 -23.46 0.97 -18.12
N GLY A 515 -22.38 0.21 -17.93
CA GLY A 515 -22.05 -0.94 -18.74
C GLY A 515 -22.72 -2.22 -18.26
N LYS A 516 -22.45 -3.33 -18.95
CA LYS A 516 -23.02 -4.65 -18.64
C LYS A 516 -22.68 -5.17 -17.25
N SER A 517 -21.52 -4.80 -16.71
CA SER A 517 -21.10 -5.14 -15.34
C SER A 517 -21.90 -4.41 -14.24
N GLY A 518 -22.76 -3.46 -14.61
CA GLY A 518 -23.43 -2.56 -13.66
C GLY A 518 -22.58 -1.36 -13.21
N MET A 519 -21.31 -1.30 -13.62
CA MET A 519 -20.44 -0.16 -13.37
C MET A 519 -20.71 0.96 -14.38
N ILE A 520 -20.49 2.21 -13.95
CA ILE A 520 -20.56 3.39 -14.83
C ILE A 520 -19.15 3.68 -15.35
N GLY A 521 -19.02 3.92 -16.64
CA GLY A 521 -17.76 4.20 -17.29
C GLY A 521 -17.89 4.96 -18.59
N VAL A 522 -16.74 5.22 -19.23
CA VAL A 522 -16.62 6.02 -20.44
C VAL A 522 -16.56 5.16 -21.67
N PHE A 523 -17.38 5.52 -22.66
CA PHE A 523 -17.40 4.91 -23.97
C PHE A 523 -17.04 5.97 -25.00
N ARG A 524 -16.28 5.57 -26.02
CA ARG A 524 -15.91 6.41 -27.17
C ARG A 524 -16.58 5.86 -28.42
N LEU A 525 -17.20 6.74 -29.18
CA LEU A 525 -17.74 6.49 -30.50
C LEU A 525 -16.90 7.20 -31.54
N GLU A 526 -16.58 6.53 -32.63
CA GLU A 526 -15.89 7.10 -33.79
C GLU A 526 -16.64 6.74 -35.03
N SER A 527 -17.08 7.73 -35.80
CA SER A 527 -17.86 7.53 -36.99
C SER A 527 -17.14 7.99 -38.26
N GLN A 528 -17.43 7.28 -39.36
CA GLN A 528 -16.99 7.61 -40.69
C GLN A 528 -18.18 7.59 -41.63
N MET A 529 -18.12 8.39 -42.67
CA MET A 529 -19.11 8.49 -43.72
C MET A 529 -18.46 8.30 -45.09
N LEU A 530 -19.03 7.41 -45.89
CA LEU A 530 -18.57 7.07 -47.23
C LEU A 530 -19.67 7.26 -48.25
N PRO A 531 -19.38 7.51 -49.55
CA PRO A 531 -20.37 7.39 -50.60
C PRO A 531 -20.95 5.97 -50.63
N GLY A 532 -22.29 5.84 -50.71
CA GLY A 532 -22.94 4.54 -50.63
C GLY A 532 -24.44 4.57 -50.89
N ASN A 533 -25.16 3.62 -50.33
CA ASN A 533 -26.58 3.39 -50.56
C ASN A 533 -27.43 3.49 -49.27
N GLY A 534 -26.94 4.14 -48.24
CA GLY A 534 -27.63 4.31 -46.96
C GLY A 534 -27.47 3.11 -46.01
N LYS A 535 -26.35 2.41 -46.07
CA LYS A 535 -26.01 1.34 -45.11
C LYS A 535 -25.53 1.92 -43.81
N PHE A 536 -25.80 1.21 -42.72
CA PHE A 536 -25.29 1.49 -41.38
C PHE A 536 -24.52 0.28 -40.85
N GLU A 537 -23.20 0.45 -40.68
CA GLU A 537 -22.31 -0.58 -40.16
C GLU A 537 -21.82 -0.21 -38.77
N ARG A 538 -21.63 -1.22 -37.92
CA ARG A 538 -21.20 -1.10 -36.52
C ARG A 538 -20.08 -2.05 -36.25
N THR A 539 -19.03 -1.53 -35.57
CA THR A 539 -17.89 -2.31 -35.09
C THR A 539 -17.69 -2.09 -33.62
N GLY A 540 -17.09 -3.04 -32.92
CA GLY A 540 -16.81 -2.93 -31.50
C GLY A 540 -17.98 -3.17 -30.53
N ILE A 541 -19.20 -3.30 -31.01
CA ILE A 541 -20.41 -3.47 -30.17
C ILE A 541 -20.66 -4.91 -29.73
N GLY A 542 -19.94 -5.87 -30.31
CA GLY A 542 -20.09 -7.29 -29.97
C GLY A 542 -21.45 -7.90 -30.39
N SER A 543 -21.88 -8.92 -29.64
CA SER A 543 -23.14 -9.64 -29.89
C SER A 543 -24.33 -9.11 -29.07
N GLU A 544 -24.17 -8.01 -28.34
CA GLU A 544 -25.19 -7.47 -27.43
C GLU A 544 -26.38 -6.94 -28.20
N ARG A 545 -27.52 -7.62 -28.04
CA ARG A 545 -28.75 -7.33 -28.79
C ARG A 545 -29.29 -5.93 -28.47
N GLU A 546 -29.41 -5.59 -27.20
CA GLU A 546 -29.96 -4.30 -26.72
C GLU A 546 -29.13 -3.11 -27.21
N ALA A 547 -27.81 -3.23 -27.14
CA ALA A 547 -26.89 -2.20 -27.63
C ALA A 547 -27.05 -2.02 -29.16
N ARG A 548 -27.21 -3.10 -29.90
CA ARG A 548 -27.47 -3.04 -31.36
C ARG A 548 -28.81 -2.40 -31.68
N GLU A 549 -29.87 -2.72 -30.91
CA GLU A 549 -31.19 -2.12 -31.08
C GLU A 549 -31.14 -0.60 -30.80
N ALA A 550 -30.45 -0.16 -29.76
CA ALA A 550 -30.26 1.27 -29.46
C ALA A 550 -29.57 2.03 -30.61
N THR A 551 -28.53 1.45 -31.21
CA THR A 551 -27.85 2.07 -32.36
C THR A 551 -28.72 2.11 -33.61
N ASN A 552 -29.58 1.10 -33.86
CA ASN A 552 -30.58 1.13 -34.93
C ASN A 552 -31.60 2.25 -34.69
N THR A 553 -32.03 2.42 -33.45
CA THR A 553 -32.94 3.50 -33.06
C THR A 553 -32.37 4.85 -33.45
N ALA A 554 -31.11 5.12 -33.17
CA ALA A 554 -30.44 6.36 -33.54
C ALA A 554 -30.40 6.58 -35.06
N PHE A 555 -30.03 5.56 -35.83
CA PHE A 555 -29.94 5.69 -37.28
C PHE A 555 -31.33 5.84 -37.93
N ASN A 556 -32.33 5.14 -37.44
CA ASN A 556 -33.71 5.31 -37.92
C ASN A 556 -34.26 6.70 -37.58
N PHE A 557 -33.94 7.22 -36.37
CA PHE A 557 -34.28 8.60 -36.00
C PHE A 557 -33.63 9.61 -36.95
N LEU A 558 -32.35 9.43 -37.24
CA LEU A 558 -31.65 10.30 -38.20
C LEU A 558 -32.30 10.24 -39.59
N LYS A 559 -32.67 9.06 -40.10
CA LYS A 559 -33.36 8.91 -41.38
C LYS A 559 -34.68 9.67 -41.44
N ALA A 560 -35.46 9.57 -40.35
CA ALA A 560 -36.77 10.23 -40.28
C ALA A 560 -36.67 11.75 -40.13
N ASN A 561 -35.64 12.25 -39.43
CA ASN A 561 -35.52 13.66 -39.00
C ASN A 561 -34.30 14.39 -39.58
N ALA A 562 -33.65 13.84 -40.62
CA ALA A 562 -32.47 14.45 -41.22
C ALA A 562 -32.71 15.92 -41.64
N GLY A 563 -33.84 16.20 -42.26
CA GLY A 563 -34.21 17.56 -42.68
C GLY A 563 -34.44 18.55 -41.54
N HIS A 564 -34.81 18.07 -40.36
CA HIS A 564 -34.98 18.89 -39.15
C HIS A 564 -33.61 19.25 -38.50
N ILE A 565 -32.59 18.38 -38.66
CA ILE A 565 -31.24 18.63 -38.18
C ILE A 565 -30.50 19.50 -39.21
N SER A 566 -30.46 19.08 -40.46
CA SER A 566 -29.89 19.86 -41.56
C SER A 566 -30.30 19.28 -42.91
N GLY A 567 -30.62 20.15 -43.86
CA GLY A 567 -30.92 19.75 -45.25
C GLY A 567 -29.69 19.18 -46.02
N THR A 568 -28.49 19.24 -45.43
CA THR A 568 -27.25 18.69 -46.03
C THR A 568 -27.02 17.21 -45.66
N ILE A 569 -27.75 16.67 -44.68
CA ILE A 569 -27.59 15.30 -44.24
C ILE A 569 -28.29 14.35 -45.23
N SER A 570 -27.52 13.46 -45.85
CA SER A 570 -28.05 12.43 -46.74
C SER A 570 -27.88 11.04 -46.13
N THR A 571 -28.98 10.35 -45.89
CA THR A 571 -29.01 8.97 -45.40
C THR A 571 -29.27 7.95 -46.50
N THR A 572 -29.41 8.39 -47.75
CA THR A 572 -29.70 7.52 -48.91
C THR A 572 -28.51 7.37 -49.84
N THR A 573 -27.65 8.35 -49.92
CA THR A 573 -26.46 8.37 -50.80
C THR A 573 -25.14 8.24 -50.06
N LYS A 574 -25.21 8.06 -48.74
CA LYS A 574 -24.04 7.91 -47.87
C LYS A 574 -24.24 6.70 -46.98
N ASP A 575 -23.15 5.93 -46.81
CA ASP A 575 -23.04 4.85 -45.82
C ASP A 575 -22.35 5.38 -44.59
N TYR A 576 -22.77 4.91 -43.42
CA TYR A 576 -22.25 5.34 -42.13
C TYR A 576 -21.67 4.14 -41.38
N ILE A 577 -20.47 4.31 -40.84
CA ILE A 577 -19.79 3.30 -40.03
C ILE A 577 -19.51 3.92 -38.67
N VAL A 578 -19.87 3.24 -37.59
CA VAL A 578 -19.57 3.68 -36.20
C VAL A 578 -18.85 2.57 -35.47
N ASN A 579 -17.69 2.93 -34.92
CA ASN A 579 -16.91 2.07 -34.01
C ASN A 579 -17.18 2.47 -32.58
N TYR A 580 -17.53 1.48 -31.74
CA TYR A 580 -17.83 1.65 -30.32
C TYR A 580 -16.70 1.05 -29.48
N GLN A 581 -16.19 1.83 -28.56
CA GLN A 581 -15.09 1.43 -27.70
C GLN A 581 -15.44 1.63 -26.23
N ASP A 582 -15.38 0.54 -25.46
CA ASP A 582 -15.41 0.58 -24.01
C ASP A 582 -14.00 0.90 -23.50
N LEU A 583 -13.77 2.12 -23.01
CA LEU A 583 -12.45 2.59 -22.61
C LEU A 583 -11.98 2.04 -21.27
N GLN A 584 -12.89 1.49 -20.46
CA GLN A 584 -12.60 1.00 -19.12
C GLN A 584 -12.86 -0.49 -18.94
N GLY A 585 -13.30 -1.18 -20.03
CA GLY A 585 -13.52 -2.62 -20.02
C GLY A 585 -14.64 -3.09 -19.09
N ILE A 586 -15.69 -2.27 -18.90
CA ILE A 586 -16.83 -2.57 -18.03
C ILE A 586 -17.97 -3.33 -18.73
N GLY A 587 -17.78 -3.65 -19.98
CA GLY A 587 -18.80 -4.24 -20.87
C GLY A 587 -19.65 -3.18 -21.57
N MET A 588 -20.03 -3.44 -22.83
CA MET A 588 -20.76 -2.49 -23.67
C MET A 588 -22.07 -2.07 -23.01
N THR A 589 -22.38 -0.79 -23.11
CA THR A 589 -23.66 -0.24 -22.64
C THR A 589 -24.77 -0.45 -23.66
N SER A 590 -26.02 -0.60 -23.20
CA SER A 590 -27.22 -0.53 -24.06
C SER A 590 -27.70 0.90 -24.33
N LYS A 591 -27.15 1.90 -23.64
CA LYS A 591 -27.55 3.31 -23.70
C LYS A 591 -26.75 4.08 -24.74
N LEU A 592 -26.89 3.69 -26.03
CA LEU A 592 -26.10 4.23 -27.14
C LEU A 592 -26.87 5.05 -28.16
N ALA A 593 -28.22 5.16 -28.04
CA ALA A 593 -29.01 5.82 -29.07
C ALA A 593 -28.64 7.32 -29.21
N LEU A 594 -28.61 8.09 -28.15
CA LEU A 594 -28.25 9.51 -28.19
C LEU A 594 -26.83 9.76 -28.66
N PRO A 595 -25.78 9.14 -28.03
CA PRO A 595 -24.43 9.38 -28.49
C PRO A 595 -24.17 8.92 -29.92
N THR A 596 -24.83 7.87 -30.39
CA THR A 596 -24.77 7.45 -31.80
C THR A 596 -25.39 8.49 -32.71
N LEU A 597 -26.55 9.05 -32.38
CA LEU A 597 -27.18 10.12 -33.17
C LEU A 597 -26.25 11.34 -33.30
N ILE A 598 -25.64 11.75 -32.19
CA ILE A 598 -24.71 12.88 -32.19
C ILE A 598 -23.47 12.56 -33.03
N ALA A 599 -22.93 11.34 -32.96
CA ALA A 599 -21.75 10.94 -33.75
C ALA A 599 -22.08 10.92 -35.26
N LEU A 600 -23.22 10.41 -35.63
CA LEU A 600 -23.70 10.41 -37.05
C LEU A 600 -23.93 11.81 -37.57
N ALA A 601 -24.57 12.68 -36.80
CA ALA A 601 -24.77 14.09 -37.19
C ALA A 601 -23.45 14.84 -37.26
N SER A 602 -22.52 14.61 -36.32
CA SER A 602 -21.18 15.21 -36.30
C SER A 602 -20.41 14.90 -37.59
N ILE A 603 -20.36 13.64 -38.01
CA ILE A 603 -19.65 13.26 -39.24
C ILE A 603 -20.36 13.74 -40.47
N ALA A 604 -21.69 13.71 -40.49
CA ALA A 604 -22.49 14.16 -41.63
C ALA A 604 -22.35 15.65 -41.88
N LEU A 605 -22.22 16.46 -40.81
CA LEU A 605 -22.00 17.91 -40.87
C LEU A 605 -20.52 18.32 -40.90
N ASN A 606 -19.63 17.31 -40.79
CA ASN A 606 -18.18 17.53 -40.66
C ASN A 606 -17.84 18.55 -39.54
N LYS A 607 -18.56 18.47 -38.43
CA LYS A 607 -18.43 19.37 -37.30
C LYS A 607 -18.13 18.59 -36.00
N PRO A 608 -17.03 18.90 -35.29
CA PRO A 608 -16.68 18.24 -34.04
C PRO A 608 -17.66 18.62 -32.93
N THR A 609 -17.73 17.81 -31.88
CA THR A 609 -18.40 18.16 -30.62
C THR A 609 -17.65 19.29 -29.90
N VAL A 610 -18.33 20.03 -29.06
CA VAL A 610 -17.68 21.05 -28.21
C VAL A 610 -16.61 20.41 -27.35
N SER A 611 -15.56 21.15 -27.02
CA SER A 611 -14.40 20.64 -26.27
C SER A 611 -14.77 20.10 -24.89
N SER A 612 -14.12 19.02 -24.46
CA SER A 612 -14.27 18.39 -23.14
C SER A 612 -15.71 17.99 -22.79
N LEU A 613 -16.49 17.55 -23.80
CA LEU A 613 -17.90 17.20 -23.66
C LEU A 613 -18.07 15.70 -23.31
N ALA A 614 -18.85 15.42 -22.27
CA ALA A 614 -19.46 14.12 -22.01
C ALA A 614 -20.96 14.17 -22.34
N VAL A 615 -21.44 13.19 -23.08
CA VAL A 615 -22.86 13.05 -23.41
C VAL A 615 -23.49 12.09 -22.43
N LEU A 616 -24.60 12.48 -21.79
CA LEU A 616 -25.38 11.65 -20.88
C LEU A 616 -26.87 11.64 -21.30
N GLY A 617 -27.53 10.55 -20.97
CA GLY A 617 -28.93 10.35 -21.28
C GLY A 617 -29.17 9.46 -22.51
N GLU A 618 -30.43 9.20 -22.78
CA GLU A 618 -30.89 8.25 -23.79
C GLU A 618 -32.13 8.82 -24.51
N ILE A 619 -32.36 8.35 -25.70
CA ILE A 619 -33.55 8.67 -26.46
C ILE A 619 -34.30 7.40 -26.89
N SER A 620 -35.63 7.46 -26.91
CA SER A 620 -36.49 6.44 -27.52
C SER A 620 -36.54 6.56 -29.04
N ILE A 621 -37.16 5.59 -29.70
CA ILE A 621 -37.34 5.62 -31.15
C ILE A 621 -38.14 6.84 -31.64
N ALA A 622 -39.01 7.37 -30.81
CA ALA A 622 -39.80 8.59 -31.10
C ALA A 622 -39.06 9.87 -30.71
N GLY A 623 -37.83 9.78 -30.24
CA GLY A 623 -37.04 10.95 -29.76
C GLY A 623 -37.39 11.41 -28.35
N THR A 624 -38.15 10.64 -27.59
CA THR A 624 -38.46 10.97 -26.19
C THR A 624 -37.20 10.82 -25.35
N MET A 625 -36.88 11.84 -24.55
CA MET A 625 -35.74 11.85 -23.66
C MET A 625 -35.95 10.93 -22.47
N ILE A 626 -34.93 10.15 -22.16
CA ILE A 626 -34.87 9.27 -20.99
C ILE A 626 -33.84 9.82 -20.04
N LYS A 627 -34.21 9.97 -18.77
CA LYS A 627 -33.31 10.53 -17.73
C LYS A 627 -32.11 9.65 -17.48
N VAL A 628 -31.08 10.25 -16.91
CA VAL A 628 -29.85 9.58 -16.50
C VAL A 628 -30.08 8.85 -15.18
N ASP A 629 -29.79 7.54 -15.16
CA ASP A 629 -29.76 6.77 -13.93
C ASP A 629 -28.50 7.07 -13.14
N GLU A 630 -28.59 7.07 -11.79
CA GLU A 630 -27.45 7.33 -10.90
C GLU A 630 -26.65 8.59 -11.27
N LEU A 631 -27.33 9.71 -11.45
CA LEU A 631 -26.77 10.96 -11.97
C LEU A 631 -25.50 11.41 -11.22
N ALA A 632 -25.47 11.30 -9.89
CA ALA A 632 -24.30 11.68 -9.08
C ALA A 632 -23.06 10.84 -9.43
N ASN A 633 -23.24 9.52 -9.57
CA ASN A 633 -22.17 8.61 -9.97
C ASN A 633 -21.70 8.86 -11.41
N ALA A 634 -22.62 9.14 -12.32
CA ALA A 634 -22.29 9.46 -13.72
C ALA A 634 -21.49 10.77 -13.82
N LEU A 635 -21.88 11.80 -13.08
CA LEU A 635 -21.13 13.07 -13.03
C LEU A 635 -19.75 12.90 -12.40
N GLN A 636 -19.61 12.06 -11.37
CA GLN A 636 -18.31 11.77 -10.80
C GLN A 636 -17.36 11.12 -11.83
N VAL A 637 -17.86 10.14 -12.59
CA VAL A 637 -17.08 9.51 -13.67
C VAL A 637 -16.71 10.53 -14.77
N CYS A 638 -17.61 11.47 -15.08
CA CYS A 638 -17.31 12.56 -16.02
C CYS A 638 -16.14 13.42 -15.53
N LEU A 639 -16.13 13.80 -14.25
CA LEU A 639 -15.07 14.60 -13.63
C LEU A 639 -13.73 13.85 -13.66
N ASP A 640 -13.73 12.63 -13.17
CA ASP A 640 -12.53 11.77 -13.11
C ASP A 640 -11.93 11.52 -14.51
N SER A 641 -12.79 11.50 -15.54
CA SER A 641 -12.40 11.29 -16.92
C SER A 641 -12.01 12.57 -17.67
N GLY A 642 -12.07 13.73 -17.03
CA GLY A 642 -11.62 15.01 -17.59
C GLY A 642 -12.66 15.81 -18.35
N ALA A 643 -13.96 15.49 -18.25
CA ALA A 643 -15.02 16.29 -18.81
C ALA A 643 -15.14 17.63 -18.07
N LYS A 644 -15.32 18.72 -18.82
CA LYS A 644 -15.62 20.06 -18.29
C LYS A 644 -17.03 20.50 -18.63
N LYS A 645 -17.63 19.90 -19.66
CA LYS A 645 -19.00 20.13 -20.11
C LYS A 645 -19.75 18.81 -20.10
N VAL A 646 -20.97 18.84 -19.64
CA VAL A 646 -21.84 17.65 -19.61
C VAL A 646 -23.18 17.98 -20.25
N LEU A 647 -23.54 17.21 -21.28
CA LEU A 647 -24.84 17.30 -21.96
C LEU A 647 -25.83 16.39 -21.22
N LEU A 648 -26.90 16.97 -20.70
CA LEU A 648 -27.90 16.32 -19.85
C LEU A 648 -29.34 16.53 -20.38
N PRO A 649 -30.21 15.53 -20.30
CA PRO A 649 -31.64 15.75 -20.59
C PRO A 649 -32.27 16.62 -19.50
N ILE A 650 -33.15 17.53 -19.89
CA ILE A 650 -33.87 18.40 -18.95
C ILE A 650 -34.67 17.60 -17.89
N THR A 651 -35.07 16.38 -18.23
CA THR A 651 -35.76 15.45 -17.32
C THR A 651 -34.92 15.03 -16.14
N SER A 652 -33.57 15.14 -16.21
CA SER A 652 -32.65 14.85 -15.12
C SER A 652 -32.42 16.08 -14.22
N ALA A 653 -32.97 17.25 -14.53
CA ALA A 653 -32.80 18.45 -13.69
C ALA A 653 -33.37 18.29 -12.27
N SER A 654 -34.48 17.48 -12.13
CA SER A 654 -35.03 17.18 -10.81
C SER A 654 -34.09 16.37 -9.91
N ASP A 655 -33.20 15.57 -10.51
CA ASP A 655 -32.29 14.70 -9.78
C ASP A 655 -30.99 15.45 -9.34
N LEU A 656 -30.78 16.68 -9.81
CA LEU A 656 -29.65 17.52 -9.37
C LEU A 656 -29.67 17.84 -7.87
N GLY A 657 -30.85 17.83 -7.25
CA GLY A 657 -30.98 18.01 -5.80
C GLY A 657 -30.34 16.87 -4.99
N THR A 658 -30.06 15.74 -5.61
CA THR A 658 -29.38 14.59 -5.02
C THR A 658 -27.85 14.61 -5.26
N VAL A 659 -27.37 15.54 -6.08
CA VAL A 659 -25.96 15.70 -6.45
C VAL A 659 -25.35 16.79 -5.57
N PRO A 660 -24.15 16.61 -4.99
CA PRO A 660 -23.48 17.65 -4.24
C PRO A 660 -23.22 18.90 -5.06
N SER A 661 -23.35 20.03 -4.40
CA SER A 661 -23.10 21.34 -4.99
C SER A 661 -21.70 21.51 -5.53
N GLU A 662 -20.70 20.93 -4.83
CA GLU A 662 -19.29 20.94 -5.21
C GLU A 662 -19.07 20.22 -6.54
N LEU A 663 -19.70 19.08 -6.73
CA LEU A 663 -19.61 18.31 -7.98
C LEU A 663 -20.28 19.04 -9.13
N ILE A 664 -21.44 19.63 -8.91
CA ILE A 664 -22.15 20.41 -9.92
C ILE A 664 -21.29 21.61 -10.36
N GLY A 665 -20.64 22.27 -9.41
CA GLY A 665 -19.78 23.44 -9.65
C GLY A 665 -18.55 23.18 -10.52
N CYS A 666 -18.16 21.91 -10.71
CA CYS A 666 -17.04 21.53 -11.55
C CYS A 666 -17.35 21.53 -13.06
N PHE A 667 -18.64 21.63 -13.42
CA PHE A 667 -19.09 21.48 -14.82
C PHE A 667 -19.84 22.70 -15.35
N ASN A 668 -19.75 22.87 -16.67
CA ASN A 668 -20.76 23.59 -17.43
C ASN A 668 -21.83 22.58 -17.88
N LEU A 669 -22.97 22.53 -17.17
CA LEU A 669 -24.09 21.65 -17.50
C LEU A 669 -24.90 22.24 -18.65
N ILE A 670 -25.07 21.45 -19.72
CA ILE A 670 -25.80 21.82 -20.93
C ILE A 670 -27.08 20.94 -20.99
N PHE A 671 -28.25 21.53 -20.82
CA PHE A 671 -29.49 20.80 -20.86
C PHE A 671 -30.11 20.79 -22.24
N TYR A 672 -30.60 19.63 -22.70
CA TYR A 672 -31.31 19.47 -23.95
C TYR A 672 -32.78 19.08 -23.74
N GLN A 673 -33.66 19.52 -24.64
CA GLN A 673 -35.11 19.31 -24.57
C GLN A 673 -35.67 18.38 -25.65
N SER A 674 -34.89 18.10 -26.69
CA SER A 674 -35.22 17.13 -27.75
C SER A 674 -33.94 16.48 -28.27
N ALA A 675 -34.09 15.44 -29.09
CA ALA A 675 -32.96 14.79 -29.73
C ALA A 675 -32.20 15.71 -30.66
N GLU A 676 -32.91 16.56 -31.43
CA GLU A 676 -32.31 17.57 -32.30
C GLU A 676 -31.58 18.66 -31.51
N ASP A 677 -32.20 19.13 -30.43
CA ASP A 677 -31.57 20.11 -29.51
C ASP A 677 -30.27 19.56 -28.90
N ALA A 678 -30.28 18.27 -28.56
CA ALA A 678 -29.05 17.60 -28.08
C ALA A 678 -27.93 17.62 -29.13
N VAL A 679 -28.26 17.35 -30.40
CA VAL A 679 -27.30 17.41 -31.51
C VAL A 679 -26.75 18.83 -31.65
N PHE A 680 -27.63 19.85 -31.69
CA PHE A 680 -27.21 21.24 -31.86
C PHE A 680 -26.29 21.70 -30.72
N LYS A 681 -26.64 21.43 -29.48
CA LYS A 681 -25.86 21.80 -28.33
C LYS A 681 -24.54 21.03 -28.23
N ALA A 682 -24.53 19.74 -28.57
CA ALA A 682 -23.31 18.95 -28.66
C ALA A 682 -22.31 19.45 -29.67
N LEU A 683 -22.81 19.94 -30.82
CA LEU A 683 -21.99 20.47 -31.92
C LEU A 683 -21.72 21.98 -31.80
N GLY A 684 -22.31 22.65 -30.81
CA GLY A 684 -22.21 24.10 -30.67
C GLY A 684 -22.76 24.83 -31.86
N VAL A 685 -23.92 24.40 -32.40
CA VAL A 685 -24.67 25.06 -33.45
C VAL A 685 -25.88 25.74 -32.80
N GLU A 686 -26.02 27.04 -32.97
CA GLU A 686 -27.21 27.77 -32.54
C GLU A 686 -28.36 27.65 -33.57
#